data_c4b675575db0ecc7181b1e02769f11dc
#
_entry.id   c4b675575db0ecc7181b1e02769f11dc
#
_cell.length_a   1.000
_cell.length_b   1.000
_cell.length_c   1.000
_cell.angle_alpha   90.00
_cell.angle_beta   90.00
_cell.angle_gamma   90.00
#
_symmetry.space_group_name_H-M   'P 1'
#
loop_
_entity.id
_entity.type
_entity.pdbx_description
1 polymer ?
#
loop_
_entity_poly.entity_id
_entity_poly.type
_entity_poly.pdbx_seq_one_letter_code
_entity_poly.pdbx_strand_id
1 'polypeptide(L)'
;MNDNKFDLHSEYAPTGDQPEAIAALSEGVLRGDKEQTLLGVTGSGKTFTMANIIANVNKPTLVLAHNKTLAAQLCSEFREFFPNNAVEFFVSYYDYYQPEAYIPSTDAYIEKDSAINDEIDRLRHSATASLAERRDVIIVSSVSCIYSLGSPDDYRCNTLSLRQGQEISREEVIRRLVDMQYERNELNFIRNKFRVKGDTLEIYPAGSTNESAVRVEFFGDEIDRISEFEVVTGNTRATILHAMIFPASHYIIGKEKMDEALDELETELEERVKFFKDNNKLIEAQRIEQRTRYDMEMLREIGTCKGVENYSRVLARRPPGSTPITLIDHFPEDFLLMVDESHVTLPQVRGMYGGDVARKKNLVDYGFRLPCAYDNRPLNFDEFYDKIPQAVFVSATPGDFEKERSTQIVEQIIRPTGLLDPEIIVKPTDGQIEDLISEINVRVEKKQRVLVTTLTKKMAEDLTEFLDKAGIKVRYMHHDIDTIERMEIIRDLREGEFDVLVGINLLREGLDIPEVSLVAILDADKEGFLRSETSLVQTIGRAARNAAGTVIMYADEVTRSMELAITETQRRREIQQRYNTENGIIPKTIIKEVRDVLEITKKETKKRSKSEIKKLPRREREQLIARYTAEMKKAAKLLDFEHAAYLRDRIKELQE
;
A
#
# COMPACT_ATOMS: atom_id res chain seq x y z
N MET A 1 21.02 3.55 26.82
CA MET A 1 20.81 2.81 25.58
C MET A 1 19.45 2.17 25.72
N ASN A 2 18.42 2.66 25.03
CA ASN A 2 17.18 1.92 24.94
C ASN A 2 17.50 0.62 24.19
N ASP A 3 17.33 -0.52 24.86
CA ASP A 3 17.28 -1.80 24.15
C ASP A 3 16.16 -1.66 23.13
N ASN A 4 16.51 -1.63 21.84
CA ASN A 4 15.56 -1.54 20.72
C ASN A 4 14.69 -2.80 20.67
N LYS A 5 13.79 -2.94 21.63
CA LYS A 5 12.84 -4.05 21.75
C LYS A 5 11.45 -3.59 21.38
N PHE A 6 10.70 -4.50 20.80
CA PHE A 6 9.27 -4.27 20.57
C PHE A 6 8.52 -4.27 21.91
N ASP A 7 7.74 -3.22 22.12
CA ASP A 7 6.92 -3.00 23.30
C ASP A 7 5.44 -3.09 22.89
N LEU A 8 4.85 -4.28 23.08
CA LEU A 8 3.48 -4.57 22.70
C LEU A 8 2.49 -4.02 23.72
N HIS A 9 1.65 -3.11 23.29
CA HIS A 9 0.53 -2.56 24.04
C HIS A 9 -0.79 -3.15 23.53
N SER A 10 -1.57 -3.76 24.40
CA SER A 10 -2.90 -4.27 24.07
C SER A 10 -3.78 -4.31 25.31
N GLU A 11 -5.05 -3.93 25.15
CA GLU A 11 -6.08 -4.13 26.17
C GLU A 11 -6.57 -5.60 26.24
N TYR A 12 -6.18 -6.40 25.25
CA TYR A 12 -6.62 -7.80 25.10
C TYR A 12 -5.47 -8.77 25.43
N ALA A 13 -5.80 -9.88 26.06
CA ALA A 13 -4.92 -11.03 26.19
C ALA A 13 -5.23 -12.06 25.07
N PRO A 14 -4.22 -12.85 24.62
CA PRO A 14 -4.45 -13.93 23.67
C PRO A 14 -5.46 -14.95 24.20
N THR A 15 -6.44 -15.32 23.36
CA THR A 15 -7.52 -16.26 23.70
C THR A 15 -7.77 -17.29 22.60
N GLY A 16 -8.50 -18.35 22.91
CA GLY A 16 -8.77 -19.42 21.95
C GLY A 16 -7.49 -20.13 21.50
N ASP A 17 -7.30 -20.23 20.19
CA ASP A 17 -6.09 -20.85 19.58
C ASP A 17 -4.89 -19.90 19.55
N GLN A 18 -5.07 -18.60 19.86
CA GLN A 18 -4.00 -17.61 19.77
C GLN A 18 -2.76 -17.94 20.61
N PRO A 19 -2.89 -18.35 21.91
CA PRO A 19 -1.72 -18.67 22.73
C PRO A 19 -0.84 -19.77 22.14
N GLU A 20 -1.46 -20.86 21.65
CA GLU A 20 -0.75 -21.96 21.03
C GLU A 20 -0.11 -21.56 19.69
N ALA A 21 -0.86 -20.80 18.86
CA ALA A 21 -0.37 -20.32 17.59
C ALA A 21 0.82 -19.36 17.77
N ILE A 22 0.73 -18.43 18.71
CA ILE A 22 1.82 -17.51 19.04
C ILE A 22 3.05 -18.26 19.52
N ALA A 23 2.89 -19.21 20.44
CA ALA A 23 4.00 -20.01 20.96
C ALA A 23 4.66 -20.83 19.85
N ALA A 24 3.89 -21.62 19.11
CA ALA A 24 4.40 -22.51 18.06
C ALA A 24 5.16 -21.75 16.96
N LEU A 25 4.58 -20.66 16.46
CA LEU A 25 5.19 -19.87 15.39
C LEU A 25 6.41 -19.07 15.88
N SER A 26 6.36 -18.53 17.11
CA SER A 26 7.52 -17.85 17.72
C SER A 26 8.69 -18.82 17.93
N GLU A 27 8.43 -20.00 18.48
CA GLU A 27 9.45 -21.06 18.65
C GLU A 27 10.03 -21.50 17.32
N GLY A 28 9.22 -21.66 16.28
CA GLY A 28 9.68 -21.98 14.93
C GLY A 28 10.64 -20.93 14.37
N VAL A 29 10.31 -19.63 14.50
CA VAL A 29 11.20 -18.53 14.09
C VAL A 29 12.51 -18.56 14.89
N LEU A 30 12.45 -18.74 16.21
CA LEU A 30 13.64 -18.80 17.08
C LEU A 30 14.50 -20.04 16.80
N ARG A 31 13.90 -21.16 16.41
CA ARG A 31 14.59 -22.38 16.00
C ARG A 31 15.29 -22.23 14.65
N GLY A 32 14.88 -21.26 13.82
CA GLY A 32 15.46 -21.01 12.52
C GLY A 32 14.67 -21.61 11.35
N ASP A 33 13.40 -22.00 11.56
CA ASP A 33 12.53 -22.48 10.48
C ASP A 33 12.40 -21.41 9.40
N LYS A 34 12.63 -21.81 8.13
CA LYS A 34 12.61 -20.85 7.03
C LYS A 34 11.20 -20.36 6.72
N GLU A 35 10.23 -21.27 6.75
CA GLU A 35 8.84 -20.97 6.39
C GLU A 35 7.85 -21.67 7.29
N GLN A 36 6.82 -20.95 7.68
CA GLN A 36 5.71 -21.43 8.51
C GLN A 36 4.41 -20.80 8.04
N THR A 37 3.28 -21.46 8.28
CA THR A 37 1.97 -20.92 7.92
C THR A 37 1.05 -20.81 9.14
N LEU A 38 0.43 -19.64 9.31
CA LEU A 38 -0.72 -19.42 10.16
C LEU A 38 -1.99 -19.56 9.31
N LEU A 39 -2.71 -20.66 9.47
CA LEU A 39 -4.05 -20.84 8.90
C LEU A 39 -5.07 -20.18 9.83
N GLY A 40 -5.32 -18.90 9.64
CA GLY A 40 -6.19 -18.12 10.51
C GLY A 40 -7.49 -17.72 9.82
N VAL A 41 -8.64 -18.17 10.36
CA VAL A 41 -9.95 -17.80 9.80
C VAL A 41 -10.22 -16.30 9.93
N THR A 42 -11.15 -15.80 9.13
CA THR A 42 -11.56 -14.39 9.20
C THR A 42 -12.15 -14.08 10.59
N GLY A 43 -11.65 -13.03 11.23
CA GLY A 43 -12.11 -12.60 12.57
C GLY A 43 -11.48 -13.35 13.74
N SER A 44 -10.50 -14.24 13.52
CA SER A 44 -9.76 -14.90 14.60
C SER A 44 -8.70 -14.04 15.29
N GLY A 45 -8.44 -12.81 14.78
CA GLY A 45 -7.44 -11.90 15.34
C GLY A 45 -6.03 -12.15 14.83
N LYS A 46 -5.87 -12.52 13.55
CA LYS A 46 -4.55 -12.76 12.90
C LYS A 46 -3.54 -11.65 13.12
N THR A 47 -3.95 -10.38 12.99
CA THR A 47 -3.05 -9.22 13.18
C THR A 47 -2.50 -9.17 14.61
N PHE A 48 -3.34 -9.48 15.61
CA PHE A 48 -2.91 -9.54 16.99
C PHE A 48 -1.93 -10.70 17.25
N THR A 49 -2.16 -11.85 16.63
CA THR A 49 -1.22 -12.98 16.65
C THR A 49 0.11 -12.60 16.02
N MET A 50 0.10 -11.95 14.85
CA MET A 50 1.31 -11.42 14.20
C MET A 50 2.06 -10.45 15.12
N ALA A 51 1.37 -9.52 15.76
CA ALA A 51 1.97 -8.55 16.69
C ALA A 51 2.66 -9.25 17.88
N ASN A 52 2.01 -10.26 18.46
CA ASN A 52 2.63 -11.04 19.54
C ASN A 52 3.85 -11.83 19.08
N ILE A 53 3.84 -12.41 17.89
CA ILE A 53 5.02 -13.10 17.33
C ILE A 53 6.17 -12.10 17.16
N ILE A 54 5.92 -10.91 16.58
CA ILE A 54 6.94 -9.86 16.41
C ILE A 54 7.55 -9.47 17.75
N ALA A 55 6.73 -9.24 18.77
CA ALA A 55 7.20 -8.90 20.13
C ALA A 55 8.07 -10.02 20.73
N ASN A 56 7.67 -11.29 20.57
CA ASN A 56 8.38 -12.44 21.10
C ASN A 56 9.73 -12.68 20.42
N VAL A 57 9.79 -12.56 19.09
CA VAL A 57 11.02 -12.86 18.33
C VAL A 57 11.96 -11.66 18.23
N ASN A 58 11.44 -10.45 18.41
CA ASN A 58 12.20 -9.20 18.45
C ASN A 58 13.11 -8.97 17.23
N LYS A 59 12.59 -9.25 16.04
CA LYS A 59 13.28 -9.05 14.74
C LYS A 59 12.65 -7.90 13.95
N PRO A 60 13.43 -7.08 13.23
CA PRO A 60 12.87 -6.17 12.23
C PRO A 60 11.94 -6.94 11.31
N THR A 61 10.77 -6.41 11.03
CA THR A 61 9.73 -7.17 10.34
C THR A 61 9.20 -6.41 9.13
N LEU A 62 9.15 -7.11 8.00
CA LEU A 62 8.43 -6.69 6.80
C LEU A 62 7.08 -7.40 6.74
N VAL A 63 5.99 -6.63 6.78
CA VAL A 63 4.63 -7.15 6.58
C VAL A 63 4.19 -6.83 5.17
N LEU A 64 3.97 -7.86 4.36
CA LEU A 64 3.59 -7.72 2.95
C LEU A 64 2.08 -7.94 2.78
N ALA A 65 1.41 -6.96 2.20
CA ALA A 65 -0.02 -6.99 1.87
C ALA A 65 -0.23 -6.80 0.36
N HIS A 66 -1.26 -7.42 -0.21
CA HIS A 66 -1.51 -7.40 -1.66
C HIS A 66 -2.04 -6.08 -2.21
N ASN A 67 -2.53 -5.15 -1.38
CA ASN A 67 -3.00 -3.83 -1.83
C ASN A 67 -2.75 -2.71 -0.81
N LYS A 68 -2.86 -1.44 -1.26
CA LYS A 68 -2.62 -0.25 -0.43
C LYS A 68 -3.60 -0.13 0.74
N THR A 69 -4.86 -0.50 0.54
CA THR A 69 -5.92 -0.36 1.56
C THR A 69 -5.69 -1.31 2.73
N LEU A 70 -5.40 -2.58 2.44
CA LEU A 70 -5.07 -3.56 3.47
C LEU A 70 -3.77 -3.20 4.18
N ALA A 71 -2.75 -2.74 3.44
CA ALA A 71 -1.51 -2.28 4.03
C ALA A 71 -1.74 -1.09 4.97
N ALA A 72 -2.60 -0.13 4.62
CA ALA A 72 -2.94 1.00 5.48
C ALA A 72 -3.67 0.57 6.75
N GLN A 73 -4.62 -0.36 6.61
CA GLN A 73 -5.33 -0.94 7.77
C GLN A 73 -4.37 -1.65 8.72
N LEU A 74 -3.52 -2.54 8.21
CA LEU A 74 -2.52 -3.25 9.01
C LEU A 74 -1.54 -2.30 9.69
N CYS A 75 -1.09 -1.27 8.97
CA CYS A 75 -0.20 -0.25 9.52
C CYS A 75 -0.86 0.49 10.70
N SER A 76 -2.14 0.84 10.58
CA SER A 76 -2.90 1.46 11.68
C SER A 76 -3.03 0.52 12.88
N GLU A 77 -3.38 -0.74 12.66
CA GLU A 77 -3.49 -1.75 13.71
C GLU A 77 -2.14 -1.98 14.42
N PHE A 78 -1.04 -2.09 13.67
CA PHE A 78 0.29 -2.24 14.27
C PHE A 78 0.75 -1.00 15.03
N ARG A 79 0.38 0.22 14.62
CA ARG A 79 0.67 1.45 15.38
C ARG A 79 -0.07 1.50 16.71
N GLU A 80 -1.28 0.95 16.77
CA GLU A 80 -2.01 0.80 18.04
C GLU A 80 -1.31 -0.21 18.96
N PHE A 81 -0.79 -1.32 18.41
CA PHE A 81 -0.06 -2.33 19.18
C PHE A 81 1.37 -1.92 19.58
N PHE A 82 2.03 -1.07 18.80
CA PHE A 82 3.41 -0.66 19.00
C PHE A 82 3.58 0.87 18.99
N PRO A 83 2.95 1.60 19.92
CA PRO A 83 2.96 3.06 19.92
C PRO A 83 4.35 3.67 20.13
N ASN A 84 5.28 2.93 20.72
CA ASN A 84 6.65 3.37 21.05
C ASN A 84 7.71 2.89 20.04
N ASN A 85 7.34 2.04 19.09
CA ASN A 85 8.24 1.47 18.09
C ASN A 85 8.02 2.12 16.71
N ALA A 86 8.93 1.88 15.78
CA ALA A 86 8.80 2.39 14.43
C ALA A 86 7.87 1.50 13.61
N VAL A 87 6.65 1.96 13.36
CA VAL A 87 5.70 1.31 12.45
C VAL A 87 5.52 2.17 11.22
N GLU A 88 6.12 1.75 10.12
CA GLU A 88 6.29 2.50 8.90
C GLU A 88 5.42 1.96 7.76
N PHE A 89 5.12 2.83 6.81
CA PHE A 89 4.27 2.52 5.66
C PHE A 89 5.02 2.68 4.35
N PHE A 90 5.08 1.62 3.53
CA PHE A 90 5.83 1.63 2.29
C PHE A 90 5.00 1.08 1.13
N VAL A 91 4.32 1.95 0.40
CA VAL A 91 3.52 1.60 -0.78
C VAL A 91 3.94 2.42 -1.99
N SER A 92 3.33 2.18 -3.15
CA SER A 92 3.55 3.03 -4.32
C SER A 92 3.13 4.47 -4.03
N TYR A 93 4.05 5.42 -4.24
CA TYR A 93 3.82 6.85 -4.02
C TYR A 93 3.07 7.55 -5.17
N TYR A 94 2.63 6.80 -6.16
CA TYR A 94 1.81 7.33 -7.24
C TYR A 94 0.32 7.26 -6.87
N ASP A 95 -0.38 8.40 -6.93
CA ASP A 95 -1.84 8.45 -6.88
C ASP A 95 -2.42 8.01 -8.21
N TYR A 96 -1.78 8.46 -9.29
CA TYR A 96 -2.04 8.02 -10.65
C TYR A 96 -0.71 7.60 -11.29
N TYR A 97 -0.69 6.45 -11.93
CA TYR A 97 0.48 5.93 -12.63
C TYR A 97 0.11 5.35 -13.99
N GLN A 98 0.51 6.06 -15.04
CA GLN A 98 0.53 5.54 -16.39
C GLN A 98 1.97 5.21 -16.76
N PRO A 99 2.35 3.93 -16.85
CA PRO A 99 3.70 3.55 -17.21
C PRO A 99 4.03 3.97 -18.64
N GLU A 100 5.27 4.38 -18.86
CA GLU A 100 5.80 4.59 -20.20
C GLU A 100 5.64 3.30 -21.02
N ALA A 101 5.05 3.38 -22.20
CA ALA A 101 4.84 2.23 -23.06
C ALA A 101 4.90 2.63 -24.54
N TYR A 102 5.25 1.67 -25.40
CA TYR A 102 5.14 1.80 -26.83
C TYR A 102 4.36 0.62 -27.42
N ILE A 103 3.37 0.93 -28.23
CA ILE A 103 2.49 -0.05 -28.89
C ILE A 103 2.84 -0.09 -30.36
N PRO A 104 3.66 -1.06 -30.83
CA PRO A 104 4.13 -1.10 -32.22
C PRO A 104 3.02 -1.20 -33.27
N SER A 105 1.91 -1.87 -32.94
CA SER A 105 0.80 -2.09 -33.88
C SER A 105 0.05 -0.81 -34.27
N THR A 106 0.09 0.20 -33.41
CA THR A 106 -0.59 1.50 -33.63
C THR A 106 0.40 2.67 -33.73
N ASP A 107 1.71 2.40 -33.65
CA ASP A 107 2.78 3.41 -33.55
C ASP A 107 2.48 4.46 -32.47
N ALA A 108 1.92 4.02 -31.35
CA ALA A 108 1.52 4.90 -30.26
C ALA A 108 2.53 4.84 -29.13
N TYR A 109 3.15 6.00 -28.82
CA TYR A 109 3.97 6.18 -27.64
C TYR A 109 3.13 6.78 -26.53
N ILE A 110 3.13 6.12 -25.38
CA ILE A 110 2.47 6.57 -24.16
C ILE A 110 3.59 7.09 -23.24
N GLU A 111 3.61 8.40 -23.03
CA GLU A 111 4.56 9.00 -22.09
C GLU A 111 4.22 8.60 -20.66
N LYS A 112 5.25 8.42 -19.81
CA LYS A 112 5.04 8.23 -18.38
C LYS A 112 4.30 9.45 -17.82
N ASP A 113 3.11 9.23 -17.32
CA ASP A 113 2.35 10.22 -16.56
C ASP A 113 2.12 9.71 -15.15
N SER A 114 2.43 10.54 -14.18
CA SER A 114 2.32 10.15 -12.77
C SER A 114 2.15 11.37 -11.89
N ALA A 115 1.21 11.28 -10.96
CA ALA A 115 1.09 12.21 -9.85
C ALA A 115 1.73 11.57 -8.61
N ILE A 116 2.73 12.23 -8.06
CA ILE A 116 3.40 11.79 -6.83
C ILE A 116 2.61 12.31 -5.65
N ASN A 117 2.32 11.42 -4.71
CA ASN A 117 1.76 11.77 -3.43
C ASN A 117 2.91 12.09 -2.45
N ASP A 118 3.06 13.37 -2.12
CA ASP A 118 4.13 13.85 -1.24
C ASP A 118 4.09 13.22 0.15
N GLU A 119 2.91 12.90 0.66
CA GLU A 119 2.75 12.26 1.96
C GLU A 119 3.23 10.80 1.93
N ILE A 120 2.88 10.04 0.89
CA ILE A 120 3.36 8.65 0.73
C ILE A 120 4.87 8.65 0.47
N ASP A 121 5.39 9.59 -0.31
CA ASP A 121 6.83 9.73 -0.54
C ASP A 121 7.57 10.01 0.78
N ARG A 122 7.05 10.90 1.61
CA ARG A 122 7.55 11.16 2.98
C ARG A 122 7.59 9.90 3.82
N LEU A 123 6.52 9.10 3.82
CA LEU A 123 6.44 7.84 4.58
C LEU A 123 7.48 6.81 4.09
N ARG A 124 7.77 6.79 2.79
CA ARG A 124 8.82 5.92 2.23
C ARG A 124 10.21 6.32 2.71
N HIS A 125 10.50 7.63 2.75
CA HIS A 125 11.75 8.13 3.33
C HIS A 125 11.85 7.85 4.83
N SER A 126 10.75 7.98 5.57
CA SER A 126 10.68 7.59 7.00
C SER A 126 11.02 6.12 7.19
N ALA A 127 10.48 5.24 6.35
CA ALA A 127 10.72 3.80 6.45
C ALA A 127 12.21 3.43 6.23
N THR A 128 12.87 4.00 5.22
CA THR A 128 14.29 3.73 4.96
C THR A 128 15.20 4.34 6.03
N ALA A 129 14.85 5.52 6.55
CA ALA A 129 15.56 6.16 7.65
C ALA A 129 15.46 5.32 8.93
N SER A 130 14.25 4.86 9.29
CA SER A 130 14.02 4.00 10.46
C SER A 130 14.83 2.70 10.40
N LEU A 131 14.91 2.04 9.23
CA LEU A 131 15.75 0.85 9.05
C LEU A 131 17.26 1.13 9.21
N ALA A 132 17.69 2.35 8.88
CA ALA A 132 19.10 2.73 9.04
C ALA A 132 19.47 3.04 10.50
N GLU A 133 18.51 3.49 11.32
CA GLU A 133 18.75 3.98 12.69
C GLU A 133 18.41 2.96 13.78
N ARG A 134 17.40 2.09 13.56
CA ARG A 134 16.82 1.24 14.62
C ARG A 134 16.61 -0.19 14.13
N ARG A 135 16.41 -1.08 15.11
CA ARG A 135 16.08 -2.49 14.84
C ARG A 135 14.63 -2.86 15.17
N ASP A 136 13.97 -2.07 16.00
CA ASP A 136 12.55 -2.25 16.39
C ASP A 136 11.62 -1.61 15.35
N VAL A 137 11.74 -2.06 14.11
CA VAL A 137 11.04 -1.50 12.94
C VAL A 137 10.10 -2.53 12.33
N ILE A 138 8.84 -2.15 12.15
CA ILE A 138 7.85 -2.87 11.36
C ILE A 138 7.55 -2.04 10.14
N ILE A 139 7.79 -2.58 8.94
CA ILE A 139 7.35 -1.94 7.69
C ILE A 139 6.17 -2.70 7.12
N VAL A 140 5.04 -2.02 6.98
CA VAL A 140 3.89 -2.57 6.26
C VAL A 140 3.94 -2.07 4.82
N SER A 141 4.06 -3.00 3.88
CA SER A 141 4.27 -2.71 2.47
C SER A 141 3.26 -3.42 1.57
N SER A 142 3.01 -2.83 0.41
CA SER A 142 2.45 -3.54 -0.74
C SER A 142 3.57 -4.18 -1.56
N VAL A 143 3.25 -4.78 -2.70
CA VAL A 143 4.26 -5.31 -3.65
C VAL A 143 5.29 -4.27 -4.12
N SER A 144 5.15 -3.01 -3.73
CA SER A 144 6.14 -1.95 -4.00
C SER A 144 7.53 -2.25 -3.43
N CYS A 145 7.62 -3.10 -2.41
CA CYS A 145 8.90 -3.50 -1.79
C CYS A 145 9.82 -4.30 -2.70
N ILE A 146 9.29 -4.91 -3.78
CA ILE A 146 10.10 -5.68 -4.75
C ILE A 146 10.57 -4.84 -5.94
N TYR A 147 10.20 -3.57 -6.01
CA TYR A 147 10.64 -2.65 -7.06
C TYR A 147 11.95 -1.98 -6.70
N SER A 148 12.68 -1.58 -7.75
CA SER A 148 13.99 -0.94 -7.63
C SER A 148 13.96 0.26 -6.69
N LEU A 149 14.94 0.32 -5.80
CA LEU A 149 15.19 1.41 -4.87
C LEU A 149 16.69 1.74 -4.90
N GLY A 150 17.10 2.88 -4.36
CA GLY A 150 18.51 3.23 -4.25
C GLY A 150 19.29 2.28 -3.32
N SER A 151 20.61 2.26 -3.49
CA SER A 151 21.51 1.45 -2.68
C SER A 151 21.46 1.84 -1.20
N PRO A 152 21.28 0.89 -0.26
CA PRO A 152 21.35 1.19 1.17
C PRO A 152 22.71 1.73 1.60
N ASP A 153 23.80 1.27 0.97
CA ASP A 153 25.15 1.76 1.28
C ASP A 153 25.33 3.20 0.82
N ASP A 154 24.91 3.54 -0.40
CA ASP A 154 24.95 4.91 -0.89
C ASP A 154 24.05 5.83 -0.05
N TYR A 155 22.88 5.35 0.37
CA TYR A 155 21.97 6.10 1.23
C TYR A 155 22.60 6.40 2.60
N ARG A 156 23.25 5.40 3.23
CA ARG A 156 23.96 5.56 4.50
C ARG A 156 25.22 6.42 4.38
N CYS A 157 26.05 6.20 3.35
CA CYS A 157 27.29 6.97 3.14
C CYS A 157 27.02 8.46 2.90
N ASN A 158 25.89 8.80 2.28
CA ASN A 158 25.49 10.19 2.05
C ASN A 158 24.67 10.78 3.20
N THR A 159 24.51 10.10 4.35
CA THR A 159 23.86 10.66 5.51
C THR A 159 24.75 11.67 6.22
N LEU A 160 24.17 12.80 6.63
CA LEU A 160 24.86 13.86 7.36
C LEU A 160 24.59 13.72 8.87
N SER A 161 25.64 13.39 9.62
CA SER A 161 25.61 13.32 11.08
C SER A 161 26.12 14.64 11.65
N LEU A 162 25.29 15.33 12.44
CA LEU A 162 25.60 16.61 13.09
C LEU A 162 25.54 16.43 14.61
N ARG A 163 26.56 16.89 15.33
CA ARG A 163 26.64 16.77 16.77
C ARG A 163 26.96 18.12 17.41
N GLN A 164 26.39 18.42 18.55
CA GLN A 164 26.75 19.59 19.34
C GLN A 164 28.24 19.53 19.71
N GLY A 165 28.97 20.64 19.56
CA GLY A 165 30.42 20.74 19.77
C GLY A 165 31.26 20.18 18.62
N GLN A 166 30.66 19.81 17.49
CA GLN A 166 31.38 19.34 16.31
C GLN A 166 32.02 20.51 15.56
N GLU A 167 33.32 20.40 15.28
CA GLU A 167 34.03 21.34 14.38
C GLU A 167 33.71 21.01 12.93
N ILE A 168 32.86 21.82 12.32
CA ILE A 168 32.48 21.75 10.91
C ILE A 168 31.93 23.11 10.49
N SER A 169 32.40 23.63 9.32
CA SER A 169 31.91 24.92 8.85
C SER A 169 30.46 24.80 8.33
N ARG A 170 29.71 25.90 8.48
CA ARG A 170 28.35 26.00 7.92
C ARG A 170 28.35 25.78 6.42
N GLU A 171 29.33 26.29 5.69
CA GLU A 171 29.50 26.15 4.25
C GLU A 171 29.70 24.68 3.84
N GLU A 172 30.41 23.92 4.64
CA GLU A 172 30.58 22.49 4.39
C GLU A 172 29.26 21.73 4.59
N VAL A 173 28.51 22.03 5.63
CA VAL A 173 27.18 21.45 5.87
C VAL A 173 26.24 21.81 4.72
N ILE A 174 26.22 23.05 4.26
CA ILE A 174 25.42 23.48 3.10
C ILE A 174 25.81 22.71 1.83
N ARG A 175 27.10 22.57 1.55
CA ARG A 175 27.57 21.82 0.38
C ARG A 175 27.09 20.36 0.44
N ARG A 176 27.23 19.69 1.58
CA ARG A 176 26.75 18.32 1.78
C ARG A 176 25.25 18.21 1.61
N LEU A 177 24.46 19.17 2.10
CA LEU A 177 23.00 19.18 1.87
C LEU A 177 22.65 19.28 0.39
N VAL A 178 23.35 20.11 -0.38
CA VAL A 178 23.17 20.20 -1.84
C VAL A 178 23.56 18.89 -2.53
N ASP A 179 24.67 18.27 -2.13
CA ASP A 179 25.10 16.96 -2.64
C ASP A 179 24.06 15.87 -2.29
N MET A 180 23.34 16.01 -1.16
CA MET A 180 22.22 15.17 -0.72
C MET A 180 20.89 15.52 -1.39
N GLN A 181 20.89 16.40 -2.40
CA GLN A 181 19.72 16.86 -3.16
C GLN A 181 18.68 17.67 -2.35
N TYR A 182 19.12 18.33 -1.26
CA TYR A 182 18.31 19.36 -0.61
C TYR A 182 18.40 20.67 -1.40
N GLU A 183 17.26 21.33 -1.54
CA GLU A 183 17.18 22.63 -2.22
C GLU A 183 17.23 23.78 -1.19
N ARG A 184 18.06 24.80 -1.45
CA ARG A 184 18.03 26.03 -0.65
C ARG A 184 16.82 26.88 -1.03
N ASN A 185 15.95 27.18 -0.06
CA ASN A 185 14.81 28.04 -0.29
C ASN A 185 14.43 28.80 0.99
N GLU A 186 14.55 30.12 0.94
CA GLU A 186 14.31 31.00 2.09
C GLU A 186 12.80 31.31 2.27
N LEU A 187 12.02 31.27 1.18
CA LEU A 187 10.62 31.69 1.18
C LEU A 187 9.65 30.51 1.36
N ASN A 188 9.89 29.43 0.63
CA ASN A 188 9.07 28.22 0.65
C ASN A 188 9.81 27.11 1.39
N PHE A 189 9.69 27.09 2.71
CA PHE A 189 10.35 26.12 3.58
C PHE A 189 9.46 24.91 3.79
N ILE A 190 9.59 23.96 2.87
CA ILE A 190 8.88 22.68 2.87
C ILE A 190 9.87 21.52 2.94
N ARG A 191 9.39 20.30 3.01
CA ARG A 191 10.20 19.07 3.02
C ARG A 191 11.26 19.08 1.90
N ASN A 192 12.43 18.49 2.16
CA ASN A 192 13.61 18.46 1.26
C ASN A 192 14.26 19.83 1.01
N LYS A 193 13.97 20.82 1.84
CA LYS A 193 14.58 22.14 1.71
C LYS A 193 15.33 22.55 2.97
N PHE A 194 16.27 23.44 2.78
CA PHE A 194 16.95 24.11 3.88
C PHE A 194 16.97 25.62 3.65
N ARG A 195 17.13 26.37 4.72
CA ARG A 195 17.30 27.83 4.68
C ARG A 195 18.37 28.28 5.66
N VAL A 196 18.98 29.43 5.36
CA VAL A 196 20.10 29.99 6.14
C VAL A 196 19.74 31.38 6.63
N LYS A 197 19.85 31.61 7.92
CA LYS A 197 19.62 32.93 8.54
C LYS A 197 20.79 33.26 9.48
N GLY A 198 21.74 34.09 9.01
CA GLY A 198 22.96 34.38 9.78
C GLY A 198 23.74 33.09 10.06
N ASP A 199 24.00 32.82 11.32
CA ASP A 199 24.75 31.63 11.77
C ASP A 199 23.82 30.45 12.08
N THR A 200 22.56 30.54 11.65
CA THR A 200 21.56 29.49 11.83
C THR A 200 21.21 28.82 10.50
N LEU A 201 21.26 27.50 10.48
CA LEU A 201 20.83 26.64 9.39
C LEU A 201 19.59 25.86 9.83
N GLU A 202 18.52 25.96 9.07
CA GLU A 202 17.28 25.21 9.29
C GLU A 202 17.09 24.21 8.16
N ILE A 203 16.88 22.93 8.49
CA ILE A 203 16.77 21.81 7.54
C ILE A 203 15.43 21.14 7.77
N TYR A 204 14.65 20.93 6.70
CA TYR A 204 13.41 20.16 6.76
C TYR A 204 13.63 18.75 6.18
N PRO A 205 13.84 17.73 7.04
CA PRO A 205 14.23 16.40 6.60
C PRO A 205 13.21 15.72 5.69
N ALA A 206 13.68 14.87 4.78
CA ALA A 206 12.87 14.13 3.81
C ALA A 206 11.80 13.23 4.46
N GLY A 207 12.13 12.56 5.57
CA GLY A 207 11.27 11.64 6.29
C GLY A 207 10.55 12.24 7.51
N SER A 208 10.60 13.56 7.72
CA SER A 208 9.99 14.18 8.92
C SER A 208 8.49 13.92 9.00
N THR A 209 8.05 13.35 10.14
CA THR A 209 6.66 12.89 10.34
C THR A 209 5.74 13.90 11.01
N ASN A 210 6.28 14.92 11.70
CA ASN A 210 5.50 15.78 12.60
C ASN A 210 5.60 17.28 12.26
N GLU A 211 5.76 17.63 10.98
CA GLU A 211 6.00 19.03 10.58
C GLU A 211 7.15 19.67 11.36
N SER A 212 8.09 18.84 11.82
CA SER A 212 9.27 19.29 12.56
C SER A 212 10.49 19.40 11.65
N ALA A 213 11.29 20.43 11.88
CA ALA A 213 12.55 20.65 11.21
C ALA A 213 13.70 20.74 12.22
N VAL A 214 14.90 20.56 11.73
CA VAL A 214 16.14 20.64 12.54
C VAL A 214 16.75 22.02 12.35
N ARG A 215 17.04 22.69 13.46
CA ARG A 215 17.77 23.95 13.51
C ARG A 215 19.16 23.72 14.09
N VAL A 216 20.17 24.15 13.37
CA VAL A 216 21.58 24.06 13.73
C VAL A 216 22.12 25.48 13.88
N GLU A 217 22.60 25.84 15.05
CA GLU A 217 23.17 27.13 15.36
C GLU A 217 24.69 26.98 15.43
N PHE A 218 25.41 27.83 14.72
CA PHE A 218 26.88 27.81 14.63
C PHE A 218 27.48 28.95 15.44
N PHE A 219 28.63 28.70 16.06
CA PHE A 219 29.52 29.71 16.59
C PHE A 219 30.88 29.58 15.91
N GLY A 220 31.11 30.40 14.87
CA GLY A 220 32.23 30.21 13.96
C GLY A 220 32.09 28.89 13.17
N ASP A 221 33.08 28.02 13.26
CA ASP A 221 33.12 26.71 12.62
C ASP A 221 32.75 25.56 13.56
N GLU A 222 32.06 25.87 14.66
CA GLU A 222 31.60 24.88 15.63
C GLU A 222 30.05 24.89 15.71
N ILE A 223 29.44 23.73 15.86
CA ILE A 223 28.00 23.60 16.13
C ILE A 223 27.74 23.87 17.61
N ASP A 224 27.17 25.02 17.92
CA ASP A 224 26.86 25.43 19.30
C ASP A 224 25.61 24.70 19.81
N ARG A 225 24.54 24.66 19.02
CA ARG A 225 23.27 24.02 19.43
C ARG A 225 22.54 23.38 18.27
N ILE A 226 21.89 22.25 18.57
CA ILE A 226 20.95 21.59 17.65
C ILE A 226 19.58 21.50 18.34
N SER A 227 18.52 21.84 17.63
CA SER A 227 17.15 21.76 18.16
C SER A 227 16.15 21.31 17.08
N GLU A 228 15.14 20.59 17.53
CA GLU A 228 13.94 20.32 16.73
C GLU A 228 12.93 21.43 16.98
N PHE A 229 12.32 21.92 15.91
CA PHE A 229 11.30 22.96 15.98
C PHE A 229 10.13 22.67 15.05
N GLU A 230 8.96 23.18 15.40
CA GLU A 230 7.76 23.08 14.59
C GLU A 230 7.80 24.12 13.45
N VAL A 231 7.66 23.67 12.20
CA VAL A 231 7.84 24.53 11.02
C VAL A 231 6.83 25.68 10.97
N VAL A 232 5.58 25.41 11.36
CA VAL A 232 4.48 26.39 11.27
C VAL A 232 4.59 27.49 12.34
N THR A 233 4.86 27.10 13.57
CA THR A 233 4.91 28.04 14.72
C THR A 233 6.31 28.59 14.99
N GLY A 234 7.37 27.89 14.52
CA GLY A 234 8.76 28.20 14.83
C GLY A 234 9.20 27.82 16.25
N ASN A 235 8.32 27.23 17.06
CA ASN A 235 8.60 26.89 18.45
C ASN A 235 9.54 25.68 18.53
N THR A 236 10.55 25.80 19.39
CA THR A 236 11.45 24.69 19.70
C THR A 236 10.70 23.61 20.48
N ARG A 237 10.72 22.38 19.99
CA ARG A 237 10.16 21.20 20.65
C ARG A 237 11.14 20.56 21.63
N ALA A 238 12.37 20.39 21.16
CA ALA A 238 13.43 19.78 21.95
C ALA A 238 14.81 20.33 21.54
N THR A 239 15.74 20.37 22.48
CA THR A 239 17.18 20.51 22.19
C THR A 239 17.77 19.11 22.15
N ILE A 240 18.50 18.79 21.09
CA ILE A 240 19.09 17.48 20.85
C ILE A 240 20.61 17.59 20.72
N LEU A 241 21.31 16.56 21.12
CA LEU A 241 22.79 16.53 21.06
C LEU A 241 23.31 16.03 19.71
N HIS A 242 22.46 15.36 18.95
CA HIS A 242 22.80 14.72 17.68
C HIS A 242 21.59 14.72 16.75
N ALA A 243 21.83 15.04 15.48
CA ALA A 243 20.84 14.91 14.41
C ALA A 243 21.45 14.13 13.23
N MET A 244 20.68 13.18 12.71
CA MET A 244 20.99 12.52 11.45
C MET A 244 20.06 13.05 10.35
N ILE A 245 20.65 13.55 9.28
CA ILE A 245 19.91 14.05 8.11
C ILE A 245 20.14 13.07 6.98
N PHE A 246 19.08 12.44 6.52
CA PHE A 246 19.10 11.50 5.41
C PHE A 246 18.92 12.20 4.07
N PRO A 247 19.39 11.62 2.96
CA PRO A 247 19.22 12.19 1.62
C PRO A 247 17.77 12.51 1.25
N ALA A 248 17.59 13.55 0.43
CA ALA A 248 16.28 13.95 -0.08
C ALA A 248 15.75 13.02 -1.19
N SER A 249 16.57 12.12 -1.70
CA SER A 249 16.23 11.13 -2.73
C SER A 249 16.82 9.77 -2.37
N HIS A 250 16.11 8.70 -2.73
CA HIS A 250 16.66 7.34 -2.62
C HIS A 250 17.72 7.02 -3.69
N TYR A 251 17.72 7.76 -4.81
CA TYR A 251 18.70 7.61 -5.90
C TYR A 251 19.78 8.67 -5.79
N ILE A 252 20.60 8.56 -4.75
CA ILE A 252 21.72 9.48 -4.55
C ILE A 252 23.05 8.77 -4.82
N ILE A 253 23.96 9.47 -5.49
CA ILE A 253 25.25 8.94 -5.89
C ILE A 253 26.29 10.02 -5.74
N GLY A 254 27.47 9.66 -5.19
CA GLY A 254 28.61 10.56 -5.11
C GLY A 254 29.17 10.93 -6.50
N LYS A 255 29.79 12.11 -6.61
CA LYS A 255 30.30 12.64 -7.88
C LYS A 255 31.20 11.67 -8.65
N GLU A 256 32.14 11.02 -7.97
CA GLU A 256 33.08 10.09 -8.62
C GLU A 256 32.33 8.91 -9.28
N LYS A 257 31.38 8.33 -8.58
CA LYS A 257 30.52 7.26 -9.13
C LYS A 257 29.62 7.75 -10.27
N MET A 258 29.19 9.03 -10.23
CA MET A 258 28.38 9.62 -11.29
C MET A 258 29.18 9.75 -12.58
N ASP A 259 30.42 10.25 -12.52
CA ASP A 259 31.26 10.38 -13.69
C ASP A 259 31.54 9.04 -14.36
N GLU A 260 31.87 8.00 -13.57
CA GLU A 260 32.04 6.63 -14.08
C GLU A 260 30.75 6.06 -14.68
N ALA A 261 29.59 6.36 -14.09
CA ALA A 261 28.31 5.91 -14.61
C ALA A 261 27.96 6.59 -15.95
N LEU A 262 28.29 7.88 -16.09
CA LEU A 262 28.09 8.61 -17.34
C LEU A 262 28.98 8.07 -18.47
N ASP A 263 30.22 7.68 -18.19
CA ASP A 263 31.12 7.05 -19.17
C ASP A 263 30.56 5.67 -19.63
N GLU A 264 30.00 4.88 -18.71
CA GLU A 264 29.36 3.62 -19.06
C GLU A 264 28.09 3.85 -19.91
N LEU A 265 27.27 4.86 -19.57
CA LEU A 265 26.09 5.23 -20.36
C LEU A 265 26.45 5.70 -21.77
N GLU A 266 27.53 6.50 -21.93
CA GLU A 266 28.01 6.93 -23.26
C GLU A 266 28.41 5.72 -24.09
N THR A 267 29.16 4.77 -23.50
CA THR A 267 29.57 3.53 -24.19
C THR A 267 28.33 2.71 -24.64
N GLU A 268 27.35 2.48 -23.74
CA GLU A 268 26.13 1.75 -24.06
C GLU A 268 25.29 2.48 -25.13
N LEU A 269 25.28 3.82 -25.09
CA LEU A 269 24.62 4.65 -26.09
C LEU A 269 25.24 4.48 -27.47
N GLU A 270 26.57 4.62 -27.56
CA GLU A 270 27.30 4.47 -28.83
C GLU A 270 27.09 3.10 -29.47
N GLU A 271 27.15 2.04 -28.68
CA GLU A 271 26.88 0.67 -29.12
C GLU A 271 25.44 0.55 -29.63
N ARG A 272 24.45 1.11 -28.92
CA ARG A 272 23.05 1.03 -29.30
C ARG A 272 22.71 1.85 -30.53
N VAL A 273 23.27 3.03 -30.66
CA VAL A 273 23.13 3.87 -31.88
C VAL A 273 23.72 3.17 -33.10
N LYS A 274 24.90 2.56 -32.95
CA LYS A 274 25.53 1.76 -34.01
C LYS A 274 24.65 0.58 -34.40
N PHE A 275 24.15 -0.17 -33.43
CA PHE A 275 23.22 -1.28 -33.68
C PHE A 275 22.00 -0.86 -34.48
N PHE A 276 21.38 0.27 -34.17
CA PHE A 276 20.21 0.76 -34.92
C PHE A 276 20.60 1.21 -36.33
N LYS A 277 21.73 1.90 -36.52
CA LYS A 277 22.21 2.31 -37.85
C LYS A 277 22.55 1.12 -38.73
N ASP A 278 23.20 0.09 -38.19
CA ASP A 278 23.56 -1.13 -38.92
C ASP A 278 22.31 -1.94 -39.33
N ASN A 279 21.20 -1.79 -38.63
CA ASN A 279 19.90 -2.40 -38.93
C ASN A 279 18.93 -1.47 -39.72
N ASN A 280 19.42 -0.34 -40.27
CA ASN A 280 18.63 0.67 -41.00
C ASN A 280 17.47 1.29 -40.17
N LYS A 281 17.57 1.32 -38.84
CA LYS A 281 16.62 1.92 -37.92
C LYS A 281 17.08 3.34 -37.53
N LEU A 282 17.03 4.27 -38.50
CA LEU A 282 17.60 5.61 -38.33
C LEU A 282 16.80 6.48 -37.35
N ILE A 283 15.49 6.31 -37.32
CA ILE A 283 14.60 7.05 -36.38
C ILE A 283 14.87 6.63 -34.95
N GLU A 284 14.98 5.33 -34.70
CA GLU A 284 15.31 4.77 -33.39
C GLU A 284 16.71 5.22 -32.93
N ALA A 285 17.67 5.25 -33.85
CA ALA A 285 19.03 5.74 -33.56
C ALA A 285 19.02 7.21 -33.12
N GLN A 286 18.32 8.08 -33.86
CA GLN A 286 18.22 9.49 -33.52
C GLN A 286 17.47 9.71 -32.20
N ARG A 287 16.36 9.00 -31.99
CA ARG A 287 15.54 9.11 -30.79
C ARG A 287 16.31 8.77 -29.52
N ILE A 288 16.98 7.61 -29.51
CA ILE A 288 17.74 7.18 -28.32
C ILE A 288 18.93 8.11 -28.06
N GLU A 289 19.62 8.58 -29.10
CA GLU A 289 20.75 9.48 -28.97
C GLU A 289 20.34 10.82 -28.34
N GLN A 290 19.31 11.47 -28.88
CA GLN A 290 18.82 12.75 -28.36
C GLN A 290 18.36 12.64 -26.90
N ARG A 291 17.58 11.61 -26.59
CA ARG A 291 17.05 11.42 -25.25
C ARG A 291 18.14 11.15 -24.24
N THR A 292 19.02 10.21 -24.54
CA THR A 292 20.05 9.80 -23.58
C THR A 292 21.06 10.91 -23.33
N ARG A 293 21.50 11.67 -24.38
CA ARG A 293 22.41 12.81 -24.18
C ARG A 293 21.80 13.90 -23.31
N TYR A 294 20.51 14.19 -23.49
CA TYR A 294 19.81 15.12 -22.63
C TYR A 294 19.73 14.62 -21.17
N ASP A 295 19.37 13.35 -20.97
CA ASP A 295 19.30 12.77 -19.62
C ASP A 295 20.70 12.76 -18.95
N MET A 296 21.77 12.48 -19.69
CA MET A 296 23.16 12.52 -19.18
C MET A 296 23.61 13.94 -18.80
N GLU A 297 23.22 14.97 -19.56
CA GLU A 297 23.48 16.37 -19.23
C GLU A 297 22.78 16.74 -17.91
N MET A 298 21.52 16.37 -17.75
CA MET A 298 20.78 16.59 -16.51
C MET A 298 21.39 15.87 -15.31
N LEU A 299 21.83 14.63 -15.49
CA LEU A 299 22.54 13.87 -14.44
C LEU A 299 23.85 14.54 -14.03
N ARG A 300 24.62 15.10 -14.99
CA ARG A 300 25.89 15.79 -14.72
C ARG A 300 25.67 17.09 -13.96
N GLU A 301 24.70 17.91 -14.38
CA GLU A 301 24.50 19.26 -13.85
C GLU A 301 23.67 19.29 -12.55
N ILE A 302 22.64 18.43 -12.45
CA ILE A 302 21.65 18.47 -11.36
C ILE A 302 21.71 17.21 -10.49
N GLY A 303 22.37 16.14 -10.96
CA GLY A 303 22.44 14.85 -10.26
C GLY A 303 21.19 13.98 -10.43
N THR A 304 20.20 14.42 -11.22
CA THR A 304 18.97 13.65 -11.49
C THR A 304 18.39 14.00 -12.85
N CYS A 305 17.52 13.12 -13.40
CA CYS A 305 16.77 13.38 -14.62
C CYS A 305 15.38 12.75 -14.57
N LYS A 306 14.47 13.15 -15.47
CA LYS A 306 13.14 12.52 -15.58
C LYS A 306 13.28 11.07 -16.03
N GLY A 307 12.92 10.13 -15.14
CA GLY A 307 13.06 8.69 -15.41
C GLY A 307 14.43 8.14 -15.02
N VAL A 308 15.12 8.76 -14.07
CA VAL A 308 16.43 8.34 -13.54
C VAL A 308 16.46 6.87 -13.14
N GLU A 309 15.33 6.32 -12.73
CA GLU A 309 15.18 4.91 -12.39
C GLU A 309 15.55 3.96 -13.54
N ASN A 310 15.42 4.37 -14.81
CA ASN A 310 15.83 3.55 -15.95
C ASN A 310 17.33 3.36 -16.07
N TYR A 311 18.11 4.22 -15.42
CA TYR A 311 19.56 4.14 -15.34
C TYR A 311 20.06 3.54 -14.01
N SER A 312 19.14 3.07 -13.13
CA SER A 312 19.47 2.61 -11.77
C SER A 312 20.55 1.54 -11.69
N ARG A 313 20.66 0.64 -12.70
CA ARG A 313 21.71 -0.36 -12.79
C ARG A 313 23.08 0.29 -12.94
N VAL A 314 23.23 1.19 -13.90
CA VAL A 314 24.49 1.86 -14.20
C VAL A 314 24.90 2.78 -13.05
N LEU A 315 23.93 3.55 -12.55
CA LEU A 315 24.12 4.44 -11.41
C LEU A 315 24.57 3.69 -10.14
N ALA A 316 24.04 2.51 -9.89
CA ALA A 316 24.45 1.63 -8.77
C ALA A 316 25.68 0.77 -9.09
N ARG A 317 26.33 0.95 -10.26
CA ARG A 317 27.52 0.20 -10.71
C ARG A 317 27.32 -1.31 -10.70
N ARG A 318 26.09 -1.78 -10.98
CA ARG A 318 25.76 -3.21 -11.01
C ARG A 318 25.99 -3.80 -12.39
N PRO A 319 26.43 -5.08 -12.47
CA PRO A 319 26.53 -5.78 -13.76
C PRO A 319 25.19 -5.89 -14.49
N PRO A 320 25.16 -5.91 -15.83
CA PRO A 320 23.96 -6.17 -16.60
C PRO A 320 23.27 -7.47 -16.17
N GLY A 321 21.94 -7.44 -16.05
CA GLY A 321 21.12 -8.59 -15.63
C GLY A 321 21.16 -8.91 -14.14
N SER A 322 21.89 -8.14 -13.33
CA SER A 322 21.96 -8.36 -11.88
C SER A 322 20.61 -8.10 -11.19
N THR A 323 20.42 -8.75 -10.03
CA THR A 323 19.24 -8.57 -9.18
C THR A 323 19.08 -7.09 -8.76
N PRO A 324 17.91 -6.49 -8.93
CA PRO A 324 17.66 -5.12 -8.48
C PRO A 324 17.82 -4.96 -6.97
N ILE A 325 18.31 -3.78 -6.57
CA ILE A 325 18.30 -3.36 -5.17
C ILE A 325 16.89 -2.84 -4.86
N THR A 326 16.33 -3.29 -3.75
CA THR A 326 14.93 -3.05 -3.36
C THR A 326 14.84 -2.63 -1.88
N LEU A 327 13.63 -2.39 -1.36
CA LEU A 327 13.44 -2.17 0.07
C LEU A 327 13.98 -3.32 0.92
N ILE A 328 13.91 -4.56 0.43
CA ILE A 328 14.35 -5.74 1.15
C ILE A 328 15.86 -5.66 1.48
N ASP A 329 16.64 -5.04 0.61
CA ASP A 329 18.08 -4.87 0.80
C ASP A 329 18.44 -3.82 1.89
N HIS A 330 17.48 -3.01 2.32
CA HIS A 330 17.65 -2.09 3.45
C HIS A 330 17.43 -2.76 4.80
N PHE A 331 16.80 -3.94 4.83
CA PHE A 331 16.65 -4.73 6.05
C PHE A 331 17.97 -5.39 6.46
N PRO A 332 18.17 -5.67 7.75
CA PRO A 332 19.28 -6.53 8.20
C PRO A 332 19.02 -7.98 7.77
N GLU A 333 20.10 -8.79 7.69
CA GLU A 333 20.04 -10.17 7.19
C GLU A 333 19.12 -11.12 7.99
N ASP A 334 18.78 -10.77 9.22
CA ASP A 334 17.98 -11.59 10.14
C ASP A 334 16.52 -11.16 10.26
N PHE A 335 16.01 -10.34 9.33
CA PHE A 335 14.64 -9.85 9.40
C PHE A 335 13.60 -10.97 9.23
N LEU A 336 12.36 -10.70 9.68
CA LEU A 336 11.21 -11.56 9.51
C LEU A 336 10.29 -11.01 8.43
N LEU A 337 9.91 -11.85 7.46
CA LEU A 337 8.83 -11.55 6.52
C LEU A 337 7.51 -12.12 7.04
N MET A 338 6.47 -11.31 7.11
CA MET A 338 5.10 -11.77 7.30
C MET A 338 4.29 -11.44 6.05
N VAL A 339 3.65 -12.44 5.45
CA VAL A 339 2.87 -12.27 4.22
C VAL A 339 1.39 -12.42 4.56
N ASP A 340 0.67 -11.30 4.62
CA ASP A 340 -0.76 -11.34 4.87
C ASP A 340 -1.54 -11.67 3.59
N GLU A 341 -2.62 -12.44 3.75
CA GLU A 341 -3.40 -13.04 2.65
C GLU A 341 -2.47 -13.66 1.58
N SER A 342 -1.56 -14.52 2.04
CA SER A 342 -0.43 -15.05 1.24
C SER A 342 -0.87 -15.73 -0.05
N HIS A 343 -2.03 -16.41 -0.04
CA HIS A 343 -2.63 -17.06 -1.21
C HIS A 343 -2.94 -16.11 -2.38
N VAL A 344 -2.98 -14.78 -2.14
CA VAL A 344 -3.13 -13.72 -3.15
C VAL A 344 -1.82 -12.97 -3.33
N THR A 345 -1.16 -12.65 -2.23
CA THR A 345 0.05 -11.81 -2.21
C THR A 345 1.21 -12.47 -2.94
N LEU A 346 1.47 -13.76 -2.73
CA LEU A 346 2.55 -14.48 -3.40
C LEU A 346 2.34 -14.64 -4.92
N PRO A 347 1.15 -15.04 -5.41
CA PRO A 347 0.86 -15.01 -6.85
C PRO A 347 1.00 -13.62 -7.47
N GLN A 348 0.65 -12.54 -6.76
CA GLN A 348 0.83 -11.18 -7.23
C GLN A 348 2.32 -10.85 -7.40
N VAL A 349 3.18 -11.16 -6.40
CA VAL A 349 4.64 -11.00 -6.52
C VAL A 349 5.17 -11.74 -7.74
N ARG A 350 4.70 -12.97 -7.96
CA ARG A 350 5.10 -13.81 -9.13
C ARG A 350 4.69 -13.17 -10.46
N GLY A 351 3.52 -12.55 -10.53
CA GLY A 351 2.97 -11.95 -11.75
C GLY A 351 3.62 -10.62 -12.18
N MET A 352 4.25 -9.87 -11.26
CA MET A 352 4.74 -8.51 -11.53
C MET A 352 5.87 -8.46 -12.57
N TYR A 353 6.78 -9.41 -12.55
CA TYR A 353 7.97 -9.44 -13.41
C TYR A 353 7.64 -9.51 -14.91
N GLY A 354 6.76 -10.44 -15.30
CA GLY A 354 6.49 -10.73 -16.71
C GLY A 354 5.90 -9.54 -17.50
N GLY A 355 4.97 -8.82 -16.87
CA GLY A 355 4.35 -7.64 -17.49
C GLY A 355 5.32 -6.49 -17.72
N ASP A 356 6.22 -6.25 -16.76
CA ASP A 356 7.23 -5.18 -16.86
C ASP A 356 8.26 -5.46 -17.96
N VAL A 357 8.76 -6.70 -18.05
CA VAL A 357 9.71 -7.11 -19.09
C VAL A 357 9.12 -6.95 -20.49
N ALA A 358 7.88 -7.40 -20.72
CA ALA A 358 7.22 -7.28 -22.02
C ALA A 358 7.07 -5.80 -22.45
N ARG A 359 6.71 -4.92 -21.54
CA ARG A 359 6.59 -3.49 -21.77
C ARG A 359 7.94 -2.85 -22.15
N LYS A 360 8.97 -3.13 -21.37
CA LYS A 360 10.32 -2.57 -21.59
C LYS A 360 10.97 -3.05 -22.86
N LYS A 361 10.69 -4.29 -23.27
CA LYS A 361 11.17 -4.81 -24.54
C LYS A 361 10.82 -3.89 -25.70
N ASN A 362 9.56 -3.46 -25.79
CA ASN A 362 9.14 -2.54 -26.85
C ASN A 362 9.86 -1.18 -26.73
N LEU A 363 10.04 -0.65 -25.53
CA LEU A 363 10.75 0.64 -25.35
C LEU A 363 12.21 0.57 -25.80
N VAL A 364 12.90 -0.53 -25.52
CA VAL A 364 14.30 -0.72 -25.93
C VAL A 364 14.42 -1.04 -27.41
N ASP A 365 13.57 -1.92 -27.96
CA ASP A 365 13.63 -2.36 -29.36
C ASP A 365 13.29 -1.25 -30.36
N TYR A 366 12.56 -0.23 -29.92
CA TYR A 366 12.16 0.93 -30.71
C TYR A 366 12.86 2.26 -30.34
N GLY A 367 13.98 2.17 -29.57
CA GLY A 367 14.86 3.31 -29.29
C GLY A 367 14.31 4.38 -28.36
N PHE A 368 13.39 4.03 -27.44
CA PHE A 368 12.91 4.94 -26.41
C PHE A 368 13.76 4.86 -25.13
N ARG A 369 14.40 3.70 -24.87
CA ARG A 369 15.27 3.49 -23.71
C ARG A 369 16.49 2.65 -24.09
N LEU A 370 17.60 2.85 -23.33
CA LEU A 370 18.79 2.02 -23.42
C LEU A 370 18.53 0.62 -22.87
N PRO A 371 19.34 -0.41 -23.24
CA PRO A 371 19.25 -1.75 -22.67
C PRO A 371 19.32 -1.80 -21.14
N CYS A 372 20.08 -0.89 -20.48
CA CYS A 372 20.15 -0.83 -19.02
C CYS A 372 18.76 -0.63 -18.35
N ALA A 373 17.78 -0.10 -19.07
CA ALA A 373 16.41 0.03 -18.57
C ALA A 373 15.75 -1.32 -18.27
N TYR A 374 16.19 -2.44 -18.86
CA TYR A 374 15.71 -3.78 -18.51
C TYR A 374 15.95 -4.13 -17.04
N ASP A 375 17.03 -3.60 -16.45
CA ASP A 375 17.43 -3.89 -15.08
C ASP A 375 16.72 -3.03 -14.02
N ASN A 376 15.95 -2.02 -14.47
CA ASN A 376 14.95 -1.34 -13.63
C ASN A 376 13.64 -2.10 -13.64
N ARG A 377 13.56 -3.18 -12.94
CA ARG A 377 12.44 -4.13 -12.91
C ARG A 377 12.11 -4.55 -11.49
N PRO A 378 10.91 -5.09 -11.24
CA PRO A 378 10.68 -5.78 -9.99
C PRO A 378 11.56 -7.04 -9.91
N LEU A 379 11.78 -7.53 -8.70
CA LEU A 379 12.36 -8.85 -8.49
C LEU A 379 11.49 -9.90 -9.19
N ASN A 380 12.09 -10.89 -9.80
CA ASN A 380 11.37 -12.11 -10.11
C ASN A 380 11.11 -12.90 -8.82
N PHE A 381 10.27 -13.94 -8.88
CA PHE A 381 9.87 -14.66 -7.68
C PHE A 381 11.03 -15.37 -6.98
N ASP A 382 11.96 -15.94 -7.75
CA ASP A 382 13.12 -16.65 -7.20
C ASP A 382 14.08 -15.67 -6.51
N GLU A 383 14.37 -14.52 -7.15
CA GLU A 383 15.18 -13.46 -6.55
C GLU A 383 14.55 -12.89 -5.27
N PHE A 384 13.22 -12.71 -5.26
CA PHE A 384 12.50 -12.31 -4.05
C PHE A 384 12.65 -13.35 -2.95
N TYR A 385 12.43 -14.61 -3.30
CA TYR A 385 12.46 -15.73 -2.36
C TYR A 385 13.85 -15.97 -1.75
N ASP A 386 14.90 -15.81 -2.56
CA ASP A 386 16.30 -15.98 -2.12
C ASP A 386 16.73 -14.89 -1.12
N LYS A 387 16.14 -13.71 -1.18
CA LYS A 387 16.41 -12.61 -0.23
C LYS A 387 15.72 -12.78 1.13
N ILE A 388 14.79 -13.73 1.27
CA ILE A 388 13.98 -13.90 2.49
C ILE A 388 14.66 -14.92 3.43
N PRO A 389 15.11 -14.48 4.62
CA PRO A 389 15.73 -15.41 5.58
C PRO A 389 14.70 -16.29 6.27
N GLN A 390 13.58 -15.70 6.72
CA GLN A 390 12.49 -16.42 7.38
C GLN A 390 11.15 -15.78 7.03
N ALA A 391 10.11 -16.61 6.83
CA ALA A 391 8.76 -16.14 6.50
C ALA A 391 7.68 -16.81 7.36
N VAL A 392 6.65 -16.04 7.70
CA VAL A 392 5.38 -16.52 8.23
C VAL A 392 4.29 -16.12 7.24
N PHE A 393 3.69 -17.11 6.60
CA PHE A 393 2.55 -16.93 5.71
C PHE A 393 1.27 -16.90 6.54
N VAL A 394 0.41 -15.92 6.28
CA VAL A 394 -0.84 -15.73 7.02
C VAL A 394 -2.00 -15.78 6.03
N SER A 395 -2.90 -16.74 6.19
CA SER A 395 -4.03 -16.90 5.28
C SER A 395 -5.17 -17.70 5.94
N ALA A 396 -6.41 -17.43 5.53
CA ALA A 396 -7.55 -18.31 5.85
C ALA A 396 -7.64 -19.50 4.89
N THR A 397 -6.99 -19.41 3.73
CA THR A 397 -6.99 -20.40 2.63
C THR A 397 -5.61 -20.48 1.99
N PRO A 398 -4.60 -21.01 2.71
CA PRO A 398 -3.25 -21.13 2.16
C PRO A 398 -3.23 -21.92 0.84
N GLY A 399 -2.43 -21.45 -0.13
CA GLY A 399 -2.23 -22.15 -1.40
C GLY A 399 -1.30 -23.36 -1.29
N ASP A 400 -1.06 -24.03 -2.42
CA ASP A 400 -0.19 -25.21 -2.46
C ASP A 400 1.25 -24.86 -2.13
N PHE A 401 1.72 -23.68 -2.59
CA PHE A 401 3.08 -23.22 -2.29
C PHE A 401 3.34 -23.13 -0.78
N GLU A 402 2.42 -22.50 -0.03
CA GLU A 402 2.55 -22.36 1.41
C GLU A 402 2.50 -23.71 2.12
N LYS A 403 1.57 -24.59 1.68
CA LYS A 403 1.40 -25.93 2.26
C LYS A 403 2.60 -26.83 2.05
N GLU A 404 3.21 -26.79 0.86
CA GLU A 404 4.38 -27.63 0.51
C GLU A 404 5.68 -27.14 1.16
N ARG A 405 5.80 -25.82 1.38
CA ARG A 405 7.04 -25.22 1.86
C ARG A 405 7.11 -25.07 3.37
N SER A 406 5.97 -24.92 4.04
CA SER A 406 5.95 -24.67 5.48
C SER A 406 6.40 -25.88 6.30
N THR A 407 7.34 -25.65 7.23
CA THR A 407 7.76 -26.65 8.21
C THR A 407 6.65 -27.01 9.17
N GLN A 408 5.74 -26.06 9.42
CA GLN A 408 4.50 -26.28 10.18
C GLN A 408 3.37 -25.39 9.68
N ILE A 409 2.15 -25.89 9.80
CA ILE A 409 0.91 -25.16 9.56
C ILE A 409 0.16 -25.13 10.88
N VAL A 410 -0.04 -23.94 11.42
CA VAL A 410 -0.71 -23.74 12.70
C VAL A 410 -2.10 -23.18 12.45
N GLU A 411 -3.14 -23.86 12.93
CA GLU A 411 -4.52 -23.44 12.78
C GLU A 411 -4.92 -22.44 13.88
N GLN A 412 -5.68 -21.42 13.49
CA GLN A 412 -6.30 -20.44 14.37
C GLN A 412 -7.76 -20.27 13.95
N ILE A 413 -8.63 -21.13 14.43
CA ILE A 413 -10.04 -21.25 14.04
C ILE A 413 -10.93 -20.47 15.01
N ILE A 414 -10.60 -20.47 16.29
CA ILE A 414 -11.43 -19.86 17.33
C ILE A 414 -11.43 -18.34 17.20
N ARG A 415 -12.64 -17.77 17.10
CA ARG A 415 -12.86 -16.33 17.18
C ARG A 415 -13.10 -15.92 18.62
N PRO A 416 -12.36 -14.96 19.18
CA PRO A 416 -12.57 -14.47 20.56
C PRO A 416 -14.01 -13.99 20.83
N THR A 417 -14.68 -13.50 19.78
CA THR A 417 -16.08 -13.01 19.84
C THR A 417 -17.12 -14.12 19.95
N GLY A 418 -16.72 -15.39 19.79
CA GLY A 418 -17.64 -16.54 19.76
C GLY A 418 -18.44 -16.68 18.46
N LEU A 419 -18.23 -15.82 17.47
CA LEU A 419 -18.98 -15.86 16.20
C LEU A 419 -18.71 -17.15 15.43
N LEU A 420 -19.80 -17.83 15.05
CA LEU A 420 -19.75 -19.05 14.24
C LEU A 420 -19.52 -18.72 12.76
N ASP A 421 -18.96 -19.66 12.02
CA ASP A 421 -19.05 -19.61 10.56
C ASP A 421 -20.52 -19.66 10.13
N PRO A 422 -20.90 -19.00 9.01
CA PRO A 422 -22.31 -18.92 8.62
C PRO A 422 -22.90 -20.30 8.27
N GLU A 423 -24.20 -20.43 8.42
CA GLU A 423 -24.94 -21.57 7.91
C GLU A 423 -24.99 -21.49 6.38
N ILE A 424 -24.73 -22.62 5.71
CA ILE A 424 -24.76 -22.71 4.25
C ILE A 424 -26.02 -23.49 3.84
N ILE A 425 -26.82 -22.90 2.96
CA ILE A 425 -28.04 -23.49 2.40
C ILE A 425 -27.85 -23.59 0.89
N VAL A 426 -28.01 -24.78 0.33
CA VAL A 426 -28.01 -24.99 -1.13
C VAL A 426 -29.46 -25.00 -1.60
N LYS A 427 -29.78 -24.17 -2.60
CA LYS A 427 -31.09 -24.06 -3.22
C LYS A 427 -31.00 -24.25 -4.73
N PRO A 428 -32.05 -24.73 -5.43
CA PRO A 428 -32.02 -24.89 -6.87
C PRO A 428 -31.88 -23.56 -7.60
N THR A 429 -31.39 -23.60 -8.83
CA THR A 429 -31.25 -22.40 -9.69
C THR A 429 -32.61 -21.98 -10.27
N ASP A 430 -33.55 -22.90 -10.43
CA ASP A 430 -34.92 -22.58 -10.87
C ASP A 430 -35.64 -21.74 -9.78
N GLY A 431 -36.14 -20.56 -10.17
CA GLY A 431 -36.76 -19.60 -9.24
C GLY A 431 -35.77 -18.86 -8.33
N GLN A 432 -34.46 -18.90 -8.60
CA GLN A 432 -33.43 -18.30 -7.74
C GLN A 432 -33.62 -16.80 -7.51
N ILE A 433 -34.15 -16.07 -8.48
CA ILE A 433 -34.29 -14.60 -8.38
C ILE A 433 -35.46 -14.21 -7.47
N GLU A 434 -36.59 -14.90 -7.60
CA GLU A 434 -37.78 -14.72 -6.75
C GLU A 434 -37.47 -15.10 -5.28
N ASP A 435 -36.75 -16.20 -5.07
CA ASP A 435 -36.29 -16.61 -3.76
C ASP A 435 -35.30 -15.60 -3.17
N LEU A 436 -34.34 -15.13 -3.98
CA LEU A 436 -33.39 -14.11 -3.57
C LEU A 436 -34.07 -12.81 -3.12
N ILE A 437 -35.07 -12.33 -3.85
CA ILE A 437 -35.87 -11.15 -3.48
C ILE A 437 -36.56 -11.37 -2.13
N SER A 438 -37.17 -12.55 -1.93
CA SER A 438 -37.81 -12.89 -0.65
C SER A 438 -36.81 -12.83 0.52
N GLU A 439 -35.64 -13.42 0.34
CA GLU A 439 -34.55 -13.42 1.33
C GLU A 439 -34.01 -12.03 1.59
N ILE A 440 -33.86 -11.20 0.55
CA ILE A 440 -33.43 -9.78 0.69
C ILE A 440 -34.45 -9.02 1.55
N ASN A 441 -35.73 -9.11 1.26
CA ASN A 441 -36.77 -8.39 1.99
C ASN A 441 -36.78 -8.75 3.49
N VAL A 442 -36.62 -10.02 3.83
CA VAL A 442 -36.48 -10.46 5.23
C VAL A 442 -35.29 -9.80 5.95
N ARG A 443 -34.19 -9.58 5.24
CA ARG A 443 -32.97 -8.92 5.80
C ARG A 443 -33.11 -7.40 5.88
N VAL A 444 -33.74 -6.79 4.89
CA VAL A 444 -34.00 -5.34 4.83
C VAL A 444 -34.92 -4.91 5.97
N GLU A 445 -35.96 -5.68 6.25
CA GLU A 445 -36.85 -5.45 7.41
C GLU A 445 -36.10 -5.44 8.75
N LYS A 446 -35.00 -6.21 8.85
CA LYS A 446 -34.11 -6.28 10.02
C LYS A 446 -32.98 -5.25 9.97
N LYS A 447 -32.96 -4.36 8.97
CA LYS A 447 -31.88 -3.38 8.74
C LYS A 447 -30.51 -4.02 8.54
N GLN A 448 -30.48 -5.23 7.99
CA GLN A 448 -29.27 -5.97 7.65
C GLN A 448 -28.90 -5.76 6.17
N ARG A 449 -27.65 -6.07 5.80
CA ARG A 449 -27.13 -5.92 4.46
C ARG A 449 -26.96 -7.26 3.77
N VAL A 450 -27.04 -7.23 2.44
CA VAL A 450 -26.96 -8.43 1.60
C VAL A 450 -25.88 -8.24 0.54
N LEU A 451 -25.07 -9.28 0.33
CA LEU A 451 -24.11 -9.35 -0.76
C LEU A 451 -24.55 -10.42 -1.75
N VAL A 452 -24.51 -10.11 -3.04
CA VAL A 452 -24.86 -11.04 -4.11
C VAL A 452 -23.71 -11.17 -5.09
N THR A 453 -23.21 -12.39 -5.31
CA THR A 453 -22.13 -12.66 -6.26
C THR A 453 -22.66 -13.33 -7.53
N THR A 454 -22.27 -12.78 -8.69
CA THR A 454 -22.58 -13.28 -10.03
C THR A 454 -21.33 -13.75 -10.75
N LEU A 455 -21.47 -14.38 -11.93
CA LEU A 455 -20.34 -14.85 -12.74
C LEU A 455 -19.84 -13.83 -13.74
N THR A 456 -20.69 -12.95 -14.25
CA THR A 456 -20.36 -12.01 -15.30
C THR A 456 -20.81 -10.59 -14.98
N LYS A 457 -20.15 -9.61 -15.62
CA LYS A 457 -20.52 -8.19 -15.53
C LYS A 457 -21.97 -7.95 -15.96
N LYS A 458 -22.35 -8.54 -17.08
CA LYS A 458 -23.70 -8.40 -17.60
C LYS A 458 -24.76 -8.94 -16.65
N MET A 459 -24.54 -10.13 -16.05
CA MET A 459 -25.47 -10.67 -15.03
C MET A 459 -25.59 -9.74 -13.82
N ALA A 460 -24.48 -9.12 -13.37
CA ALA A 460 -24.53 -8.19 -12.25
C ALA A 460 -25.30 -6.92 -12.60
N GLU A 461 -25.12 -6.36 -13.80
CA GLU A 461 -25.85 -5.21 -14.30
C GLU A 461 -27.35 -5.50 -14.46
N ASP A 462 -27.69 -6.60 -15.14
CA ASP A 462 -29.08 -7.03 -15.38
C ASP A 462 -29.81 -7.29 -14.04
N LEU A 463 -29.14 -7.96 -13.09
CA LEU A 463 -29.69 -8.22 -11.76
C LEU A 463 -29.90 -6.92 -10.96
N THR A 464 -28.94 -5.99 -11.01
CA THR A 464 -29.06 -4.71 -10.34
C THR A 464 -30.24 -3.91 -10.86
N GLU A 465 -30.41 -3.83 -12.18
CA GLU A 465 -31.54 -3.17 -12.81
C GLU A 465 -32.89 -3.84 -12.44
N PHE A 466 -32.91 -5.17 -12.35
CA PHE A 466 -34.10 -5.91 -11.96
C PHE A 466 -34.50 -5.66 -10.49
N LEU A 467 -33.51 -5.69 -9.57
CA LEU A 467 -33.76 -5.44 -8.16
C LEU A 467 -34.18 -3.98 -7.89
N ASP A 468 -33.60 -3.01 -8.61
CA ASP A 468 -33.98 -1.59 -8.53
C ASP A 468 -35.45 -1.40 -8.99
N LYS A 469 -35.86 -2.03 -10.10
CA LYS A 469 -37.26 -2.04 -10.57
C LYS A 469 -38.21 -2.69 -9.57
N ALA A 470 -37.74 -3.66 -8.79
CA ALA A 470 -38.49 -4.30 -7.71
C ALA A 470 -38.56 -3.41 -6.44
N GLY A 471 -37.96 -2.21 -6.44
CA GLY A 471 -37.97 -1.28 -5.33
C GLY A 471 -36.94 -1.55 -4.23
N ILE A 472 -35.93 -2.38 -4.50
CA ILE A 472 -34.85 -2.69 -3.58
C ILE A 472 -33.72 -1.69 -3.81
N LYS A 473 -33.20 -1.07 -2.73
CA LYS A 473 -32.04 -0.19 -2.80
C LYS A 473 -30.77 -1.00 -3.04
N VAL A 474 -30.30 -1.02 -4.26
CA VAL A 474 -29.18 -1.83 -4.72
C VAL A 474 -28.11 -1.00 -5.39
N ARG A 475 -26.84 -1.39 -5.20
CA ARG A 475 -25.72 -0.92 -6.00
C ARG A 475 -24.93 -2.09 -6.57
N TYR A 476 -24.21 -1.81 -7.65
CA TYR A 476 -23.37 -2.75 -8.32
C TYR A 476 -21.91 -2.31 -8.25
N MET A 477 -21.00 -3.27 -8.05
CA MET A 477 -19.56 -3.03 -7.99
C MET A 477 -18.83 -3.88 -9.03
N HIS A 478 -17.97 -3.26 -9.84
CA HIS A 478 -17.12 -3.93 -10.83
C HIS A 478 -15.63 -3.58 -10.65
N HIS A 479 -14.77 -4.25 -11.43
CA HIS A 479 -13.32 -4.11 -11.32
C HIS A 479 -12.78 -2.77 -11.81
N ASP A 480 -13.52 -2.03 -12.65
CA ASP A 480 -13.12 -0.73 -13.19
C ASP A 480 -13.39 0.45 -12.23
N ILE A 481 -14.07 0.20 -11.11
CA ILE A 481 -14.32 1.21 -10.06
C ILE A 481 -13.01 1.49 -9.33
N ASP A 482 -12.66 2.77 -9.21
CA ASP A 482 -11.44 3.17 -8.53
C ASP A 482 -11.48 2.86 -7.02
N THR A 483 -10.32 2.91 -6.36
CA THR A 483 -10.21 2.56 -4.95
C THR A 483 -11.03 3.48 -4.04
N ILE A 484 -11.12 4.76 -4.36
CA ILE A 484 -11.84 5.76 -3.55
C ILE A 484 -13.34 5.54 -3.67
N GLU A 485 -13.85 5.40 -4.89
CA GLU A 485 -15.26 5.13 -5.15
C GLU A 485 -15.70 3.80 -4.52
N ARG A 486 -14.83 2.77 -4.58
CA ARG A 486 -15.08 1.49 -3.90
C ARG A 486 -15.24 1.67 -2.39
N MET A 487 -14.41 2.48 -1.75
CA MET A 487 -14.50 2.75 -0.31
C MET A 487 -15.78 3.52 0.03
N GLU A 488 -16.20 4.47 -0.83
CA GLU A 488 -17.47 5.19 -0.67
C GLU A 488 -18.66 4.23 -0.76
N ILE A 489 -18.68 3.34 -1.75
CA ILE A 489 -19.75 2.32 -1.89
C ILE A 489 -19.86 1.46 -0.63
N ILE A 490 -18.73 1.01 -0.08
CA ILE A 490 -18.72 0.19 1.13
C ILE A 490 -19.21 0.98 2.34
N ARG A 491 -18.79 2.23 2.49
CA ARG A 491 -19.27 3.10 3.56
C ARG A 491 -20.78 3.30 3.45
N ASP A 492 -21.27 3.64 2.26
CA ASP A 492 -22.69 3.87 2.00
C ASP A 492 -23.55 2.60 2.29
N LEU A 493 -23.02 1.40 1.98
CA LEU A 493 -23.64 0.13 2.34
C LEU A 493 -23.73 -0.02 3.87
N ARG A 494 -22.65 0.28 4.60
CA ARG A 494 -22.62 0.19 6.06
C ARG A 494 -23.56 1.21 6.72
N GLU A 495 -23.61 2.44 6.21
CA GLU A 495 -24.48 3.52 6.68
C GLU A 495 -25.95 3.26 6.32
N GLY A 496 -26.23 2.37 5.36
CA GLY A 496 -27.58 1.99 4.97
C GLY A 496 -28.22 2.89 3.94
N GLU A 497 -27.44 3.60 3.17
CA GLU A 497 -27.93 4.33 2.00
C GLU A 497 -28.53 3.37 0.97
N PHE A 498 -28.02 2.15 0.90
CA PHE A 498 -28.58 1.04 0.14
C PHE A 498 -28.41 -0.28 0.90
N ASP A 499 -29.17 -1.33 0.51
CA ASP A 499 -29.29 -2.57 1.28
C ASP A 499 -28.58 -3.76 0.64
N VAL A 500 -28.42 -3.74 -0.70
CA VAL A 500 -27.87 -4.86 -1.48
C VAL A 500 -26.69 -4.39 -2.31
N LEU A 501 -25.59 -5.12 -2.23
CA LEU A 501 -24.45 -4.94 -3.09
C LEU A 501 -24.28 -6.15 -4.02
N VAL A 502 -24.34 -5.92 -5.33
CA VAL A 502 -24.18 -6.94 -6.37
C VAL A 502 -22.81 -6.81 -7.03
N GLY A 503 -22.17 -7.92 -7.35
CA GLY A 503 -20.93 -7.90 -8.14
C GLY A 503 -20.35 -9.26 -8.45
N ILE A 504 -19.31 -9.29 -9.27
CA ILE A 504 -18.69 -10.54 -9.75
C ILE A 504 -17.75 -11.11 -8.69
N ASN A 505 -16.88 -10.29 -8.18
CA ASN A 505 -15.79 -10.65 -7.28
C ASN A 505 -15.69 -9.61 -6.17
N LEU A 506 -16.83 -9.37 -5.53
CA LEU A 506 -17.04 -8.28 -4.58
C LEU A 506 -15.99 -8.25 -3.47
N LEU A 507 -15.35 -9.40 -3.22
CA LEU A 507 -14.93 -9.66 -1.87
C LEU A 507 -13.58 -10.32 -1.77
N ARG A 508 -12.74 -10.13 -2.80
CA ARG A 508 -11.42 -10.76 -2.71
C ARG A 508 -10.69 -10.38 -1.44
N GLU A 509 -10.84 -9.13 -0.90
CA GLU A 509 -9.89 -8.80 0.18
C GLU A 509 -10.31 -7.54 0.98
N GLY A 510 -10.10 -7.60 2.29
CA GLY A 510 -10.06 -6.40 3.15
C GLY A 510 -11.39 -5.77 3.55
N LEU A 511 -12.54 -6.37 3.19
CA LEU A 511 -13.83 -5.82 3.59
C LEU A 511 -14.30 -6.37 4.94
N ASP A 512 -14.40 -5.48 5.90
CA ASP A 512 -14.96 -5.74 7.21
C ASP A 512 -16.34 -5.08 7.31
N ILE A 513 -17.40 -5.85 6.98
CA ILE A 513 -18.78 -5.38 6.96
C ILE A 513 -19.63 -6.26 7.90
N PRO A 514 -19.64 -5.96 9.20
CA PRO A 514 -20.38 -6.75 10.18
C PRO A 514 -21.91 -6.68 10.00
N GLU A 515 -22.41 -5.71 9.25
CA GLU A 515 -23.82 -5.51 8.94
C GLU A 515 -24.36 -6.54 7.92
N VAL A 516 -23.47 -7.24 7.21
CA VAL A 516 -23.85 -8.28 6.23
C VAL A 516 -24.29 -9.54 6.94
N SER A 517 -25.55 -9.91 6.76
CA SER A 517 -26.15 -11.14 7.31
C SER A 517 -26.47 -12.20 6.26
N LEU A 518 -26.51 -11.83 4.98
CA LEU A 518 -26.74 -12.76 3.88
C LEU A 518 -25.69 -12.56 2.78
N VAL A 519 -25.10 -13.66 2.36
CA VAL A 519 -24.32 -13.76 1.13
C VAL A 519 -25.01 -14.73 0.20
N ALA A 520 -25.44 -14.26 -0.97
CA ALA A 520 -26.04 -15.09 -2.01
C ALA A 520 -25.04 -15.34 -3.14
N ILE A 521 -24.84 -16.59 -3.49
CA ILE A 521 -23.94 -17.03 -4.55
C ILE A 521 -24.78 -17.61 -5.67
N LEU A 522 -24.97 -16.87 -6.76
CA LEU A 522 -25.72 -17.35 -7.93
C LEU A 522 -24.85 -18.28 -8.77
N ASP A 523 -25.47 -19.27 -9.39
CA ASP A 523 -24.79 -20.26 -10.24
C ASP A 523 -23.52 -20.82 -9.56
N ALA A 524 -23.66 -21.30 -8.34
CA ALA A 524 -22.54 -21.79 -7.54
C ALA A 524 -21.93 -23.10 -8.10
N ASP A 525 -22.69 -23.85 -8.90
CA ASP A 525 -22.29 -25.07 -9.59
C ASP A 525 -21.44 -24.85 -10.87
N LYS A 526 -21.31 -23.63 -11.34
CA LYS A 526 -20.50 -23.32 -12.53
C LYS A 526 -19.03 -23.26 -12.14
N GLU A 527 -18.36 -24.42 -12.09
CA GLU A 527 -16.95 -24.53 -11.72
C GLU A 527 -16.06 -23.60 -12.55
N GLY A 528 -15.07 -23.01 -11.86
CA GLY A 528 -14.12 -22.09 -12.43
C GLY A 528 -13.42 -21.26 -11.35
N PHE A 529 -12.59 -20.32 -11.75
CA PHE A 529 -11.80 -19.50 -10.84
C PHE A 529 -12.64 -18.76 -9.78
N LEU A 530 -13.85 -18.31 -10.13
CA LEU A 530 -14.77 -17.59 -9.23
C LEU A 530 -15.58 -18.52 -8.30
N ARG A 531 -15.57 -19.81 -8.56
CA ARG A 531 -16.29 -20.85 -7.81
C ARG A 531 -15.36 -21.97 -7.35
N SER A 532 -14.05 -21.70 -7.29
CA SER A 532 -13.08 -22.59 -6.66
C SER A 532 -13.33 -22.69 -5.16
N GLU A 533 -12.87 -23.77 -4.51
CA GLU A 533 -12.90 -23.94 -3.06
C GLU A 533 -12.48 -22.68 -2.31
N THR A 534 -11.28 -22.17 -2.63
CA THR A 534 -10.71 -20.94 -2.02
C THR A 534 -11.64 -19.75 -2.17
N SER A 535 -12.18 -19.51 -3.38
CA SER A 535 -13.09 -18.40 -3.65
C SER A 535 -14.39 -18.52 -2.88
N LEU A 536 -14.96 -19.75 -2.78
CA LEU A 536 -16.16 -20.02 -2.03
C LEU A 536 -15.95 -19.80 -0.52
N VAL A 537 -14.89 -20.39 0.06
CA VAL A 537 -14.58 -20.22 1.49
C VAL A 537 -14.39 -18.74 1.86
N GLN A 538 -13.75 -17.97 1.01
CA GLN A 538 -13.58 -16.52 1.23
C GLN A 538 -14.89 -15.75 1.17
N THR A 539 -15.74 -16.07 0.19
CA THR A 539 -17.06 -15.46 0.01
C THR A 539 -17.96 -15.78 1.19
N ILE A 540 -17.99 -17.04 1.62
CA ILE A 540 -18.68 -17.52 2.82
C ILE A 540 -18.24 -16.74 4.06
N GLY A 541 -16.93 -16.56 4.23
CA GLY A 541 -16.33 -15.86 5.37
C GLY A 541 -16.79 -14.41 5.54
N ARG A 542 -17.41 -13.79 4.52
CA ARG A 542 -17.95 -12.41 4.63
C ARG A 542 -19.19 -12.32 5.51
N ALA A 543 -19.98 -13.38 5.59
CA ALA A 543 -21.10 -13.45 6.53
C ALA A 543 -20.69 -13.87 7.96
N ALA A 544 -19.47 -14.29 8.19
CA ALA A 544 -18.99 -14.83 9.48
C ALA A 544 -18.80 -13.76 10.59
N ARG A 545 -19.04 -12.48 10.31
CA ARG A 545 -18.98 -11.38 11.29
C ARG A 545 -20.32 -10.99 11.88
N ASN A 546 -21.37 -11.60 11.38
CA ASN A 546 -22.74 -11.41 11.87
C ASN A 546 -23.22 -12.70 12.58
N ALA A 547 -23.77 -12.56 13.76
CA ALA A 547 -24.29 -13.70 14.54
C ALA A 547 -25.44 -14.45 13.82
N ALA A 548 -26.16 -13.75 12.93
CA ALA A 548 -27.21 -14.30 12.07
C ALA A 548 -26.73 -14.55 10.62
N GLY A 549 -25.40 -14.68 10.42
CA GLY A 549 -24.80 -14.86 9.10
C GLY A 549 -25.28 -16.14 8.42
N THR A 550 -25.77 -16.02 7.18
CA THR A 550 -26.24 -17.11 6.33
C THR A 550 -25.67 -16.98 4.94
N VAL A 551 -25.36 -18.08 4.30
CA VAL A 551 -24.94 -18.15 2.90
C VAL A 551 -25.94 -19.01 2.13
N ILE A 552 -26.44 -18.50 1.01
CA ILE A 552 -27.26 -19.26 0.08
C ILE A 552 -26.47 -19.50 -1.19
N MET A 553 -26.28 -20.76 -1.55
CA MET A 553 -25.70 -21.19 -2.82
C MET A 553 -26.81 -21.68 -3.74
N TYR A 554 -27.05 -20.98 -4.83
CA TYR A 554 -27.98 -21.45 -5.85
C TYR A 554 -27.21 -22.35 -6.82
N ALA A 555 -27.61 -23.64 -6.81
CA ALA A 555 -26.93 -24.68 -7.59
C ALA A 555 -27.90 -25.85 -7.83
N ASP A 556 -27.83 -26.44 -9.01
CA ASP A 556 -28.61 -27.65 -9.33
C ASP A 556 -27.84 -28.93 -8.94
N GLU A 557 -26.52 -28.83 -8.90
CA GLU A 557 -25.63 -29.92 -8.47
C GLU A 557 -24.58 -29.39 -7.48
N VAL A 558 -24.22 -30.22 -6.50
CA VAL A 558 -23.14 -29.91 -5.57
C VAL A 558 -21.81 -30.32 -6.21
N THR A 559 -21.00 -29.36 -6.62
CA THR A 559 -19.67 -29.63 -7.20
C THR A 559 -18.66 -29.98 -6.13
N ARG A 560 -17.50 -30.52 -6.56
CA ARG A 560 -16.40 -30.83 -5.65
C ARG A 560 -15.90 -29.60 -4.87
N SER A 561 -15.79 -28.46 -5.54
CA SER A 561 -15.39 -27.20 -4.89
C SER A 561 -16.39 -26.74 -3.84
N MET A 562 -17.69 -26.90 -4.10
CA MET A 562 -18.76 -26.64 -3.12
C MET A 562 -18.69 -27.59 -1.94
N GLU A 563 -18.55 -28.89 -2.19
CA GLU A 563 -18.45 -29.91 -1.15
C GLU A 563 -17.32 -29.65 -0.17
N LEU A 564 -16.11 -29.33 -0.70
CA LEU A 564 -14.96 -28.99 0.11
C LEU A 564 -15.20 -27.72 0.95
N ALA A 565 -15.75 -26.67 0.34
CA ALA A 565 -16.03 -25.41 1.03
C ALA A 565 -17.11 -25.58 2.13
N ILE A 566 -18.16 -26.36 1.87
CA ILE A 566 -19.22 -26.65 2.83
C ILE A 566 -18.66 -27.47 3.99
N THR A 567 -17.91 -28.54 3.70
CA THR A 567 -17.32 -29.41 4.70
C THR A 567 -16.37 -28.65 5.63
N GLU A 568 -15.49 -27.83 5.07
CA GLU A 568 -14.54 -27.03 5.86
C GLU A 568 -15.26 -25.98 6.70
N THR A 569 -16.27 -25.31 6.16
CA THR A 569 -17.08 -24.34 6.92
C THR A 569 -17.81 -25.01 8.07
N GLN A 570 -18.39 -26.19 7.84
CA GLN A 570 -19.06 -26.96 8.87
C GLN A 570 -18.08 -27.43 9.97
N ARG A 571 -16.90 -27.93 9.61
CA ARG A 571 -15.83 -28.29 10.55
C ARG A 571 -15.47 -27.11 11.47
N ARG A 572 -15.23 -25.93 10.89
CA ARG A 572 -14.89 -24.72 11.64
C ARG A 572 -16.02 -24.29 12.57
N ARG A 573 -17.27 -24.38 12.08
CA ARG A 573 -18.46 -24.06 12.87
C ARG A 573 -18.62 -24.98 14.09
N GLU A 574 -18.41 -26.28 13.95
CA GLU A 574 -18.46 -27.26 15.04
C GLU A 574 -17.37 -27.04 16.09
N ILE A 575 -16.14 -26.76 15.67
CA ILE A 575 -15.03 -26.44 16.57
C ILE A 575 -15.38 -25.19 17.41
N GLN A 576 -15.81 -24.10 16.75
CA GLN A 576 -16.17 -22.86 17.43
C GLN A 576 -17.38 -23.08 18.37
N GLN A 577 -18.38 -23.83 17.97
CA GLN A 577 -19.56 -24.09 18.79
C GLN A 577 -19.22 -24.91 20.05
N ARG A 578 -18.32 -25.90 19.92
CA ARG A 578 -17.81 -26.66 21.06
C ARG A 578 -17.11 -25.75 22.05
N TYR A 579 -16.18 -24.94 21.55
CA TYR A 579 -15.44 -23.96 22.36
C TYR A 579 -16.37 -22.99 23.08
N ASN A 580 -17.37 -22.44 22.38
CA ASN A 580 -18.38 -21.57 22.99
C ASN A 580 -19.15 -22.24 24.12
N THR A 581 -19.54 -23.51 23.92
CA THR A 581 -20.30 -24.28 24.93
C THR A 581 -19.44 -24.56 26.16
N GLU A 582 -18.20 -24.97 25.98
CA GLU A 582 -17.25 -25.25 27.06
C GLU A 582 -16.90 -24.01 27.90
N ASN A 583 -16.82 -22.84 27.24
CA ASN A 583 -16.45 -21.58 27.88
C ASN A 583 -17.64 -20.66 28.22
N GLY A 584 -18.90 -21.09 27.95
CA GLY A 584 -20.10 -20.30 28.23
C GLY A 584 -20.18 -18.99 27.41
N ILE A 585 -19.59 -18.96 26.19
CA ILE A 585 -19.55 -17.79 25.34
C ILE A 585 -20.82 -17.68 24.49
N ILE A 586 -21.46 -16.51 24.53
CA ILE A 586 -22.61 -16.21 23.67
C ILE A 586 -22.13 -15.37 22.51
N PRO A 587 -22.27 -15.84 21.24
CA PRO A 587 -21.86 -15.08 20.06
C PRO A 587 -22.52 -13.70 20.01
N LYS A 588 -21.72 -12.66 19.77
CA LYS A 588 -22.21 -11.29 19.61
C LYS A 588 -21.66 -10.69 18.32
N THR A 589 -22.56 -10.10 17.52
CA THR A 589 -22.15 -9.34 16.32
C THR A 589 -21.22 -8.21 16.72
N ILE A 590 -20.13 -8.06 15.97
CA ILE A 590 -19.15 -6.98 16.18
C ILE A 590 -19.79 -5.68 15.73
N ILE A 591 -19.84 -4.68 16.61
CA ILE A 591 -20.23 -3.32 16.25
C ILE A 591 -18.93 -2.52 16.11
N LYS A 592 -18.59 -2.14 14.89
CA LYS A 592 -17.45 -1.23 14.61
C LYS A 592 -17.99 0.11 14.14
N GLU A 593 -17.50 1.18 14.74
CA GLU A 593 -17.73 2.52 14.19
C GLU A 593 -17.22 2.59 12.75
N VAL A 594 -17.94 3.30 11.89
CA VAL A 594 -17.49 3.59 10.53
C VAL A 594 -16.35 4.59 10.64
N ARG A 595 -15.13 4.11 10.86
CA ARG A 595 -13.95 4.98 10.88
C ARG A 595 -13.69 5.44 9.45
N ASP A 596 -13.54 6.74 9.29
CA ASP A 596 -13.03 7.32 8.05
C ASP A 596 -11.56 6.88 7.88
N VAL A 597 -11.33 5.82 7.12
CA VAL A 597 -9.98 5.38 6.68
C VAL A 597 -9.28 6.49 5.85
N LEU A 598 -10.01 7.56 5.57
CA LEU A 598 -9.64 8.72 4.76
C LEU A 598 -8.87 9.81 5.53
N GLU A 599 -8.53 9.67 6.81
CA GLU A 599 -7.70 10.69 7.47
C GLU A 599 -6.28 10.78 6.89
N ILE A 600 -5.78 9.71 6.28
CA ILE A 600 -4.50 9.73 5.56
C ILE A 600 -4.64 10.36 4.16
N THR A 601 -5.86 10.44 3.61
CA THR A 601 -6.14 10.96 2.25
C THR A 601 -7.01 12.21 2.22
N LYS A 602 -7.47 12.72 3.34
CA LYS A 602 -8.46 13.84 3.42
C LYS A 602 -7.93 15.23 3.10
N LYS A 603 -6.73 15.39 2.55
CA LYS A 603 -6.29 16.69 2.00
C LYS A 603 -6.51 16.86 0.50
N GLU A 604 -7.13 15.92 -0.19
CA GLU A 604 -7.55 16.14 -1.57
C GLU A 604 -9.02 16.52 -1.66
N THR A 605 -9.25 17.82 -1.73
CA THR A 605 -10.51 18.39 -2.21
C THR A 605 -10.83 17.78 -3.57
N LYS A 606 -11.91 16.99 -3.67
CA LYS A 606 -12.46 16.50 -4.94
C LYS A 606 -12.48 17.65 -5.96
N LYS A 607 -11.64 17.56 -6.97
CA LYS A 607 -11.80 18.33 -8.20
C LYS A 607 -13.02 17.76 -8.92
N ARG A 608 -14.22 18.25 -8.61
CA ARG A 608 -15.38 17.98 -9.47
C ARG A 608 -15.03 18.48 -10.87
N SER A 609 -15.20 17.65 -11.88
CA SER A 609 -14.92 18.05 -13.26
C SER A 609 -15.86 19.20 -13.67
N LYS A 610 -15.41 20.06 -14.61
CA LYS A 610 -16.26 21.16 -15.14
C LYS A 610 -17.62 20.68 -15.66
N SER A 611 -17.74 19.43 -16.07
CA SER A 611 -18.98 18.81 -16.54
C SER A 611 -19.96 18.46 -15.42
N GLU A 612 -19.47 18.17 -14.22
CA GLU A 612 -20.30 17.84 -13.04
C GLU A 612 -20.83 19.12 -12.36
N ILE A 613 -20.04 20.18 -12.34
CA ILE A 613 -20.44 21.48 -11.81
C ILE A 613 -21.66 22.05 -12.58
N LYS A 614 -21.70 21.87 -13.90
CA LYS A 614 -22.82 22.31 -14.76
C LYS A 614 -24.13 21.52 -14.56
N LYS A 615 -24.06 20.34 -13.93
CA LYS A 615 -25.24 19.49 -13.65
C LYS A 615 -25.85 19.71 -12.27
N LEU A 616 -25.25 20.54 -11.40
CA LEU A 616 -25.77 20.79 -10.06
C LEU A 616 -27.05 21.60 -10.08
N PRO A 617 -28.09 21.25 -9.26
CA PRO A 617 -29.27 22.08 -9.05
C PRO A 617 -28.89 23.47 -8.54
N ARG A 618 -29.59 24.49 -9.00
CA ARG A 618 -29.31 25.91 -8.68
C ARG A 618 -29.18 26.17 -7.17
N ARG A 619 -30.01 25.52 -6.37
CA ARG A 619 -30.03 25.68 -4.90
C ARG A 619 -28.76 25.10 -4.24
N GLU A 620 -28.28 23.97 -4.71
CA GLU A 620 -27.02 23.36 -4.20
C GLU A 620 -25.80 24.18 -4.62
N ARG A 621 -25.82 24.73 -5.84
CA ARG A 621 -24.79 25.64 -6.33
C ARG A 621 -24.66 26.87 -5.48
N GLU A 622 -25.77 27.52 -5.13
CA GLU A 622 -25.83 28.69 -4.26
C GLU A 622 -25.32 28.39 -2.83
N GLN A 623 -25.66 27.23 -2.28
CA GLN A 623 -25.16 26.79 -0.97
C GLN A 623 -23.64 26.55 -0.98
N LEU A 624 -23.10 25.93 -2.04
CA LEU A 624 -21.66 25.74 -2.22
C LEU A 624 -20.88 27.03 -2.36
N ILE A 625 -21.43 28.00 -3.12
CA ILE A 625 -20.85 29.34 -3.25
C ILE A 625 -20.80 30.05 -1.90
N ALA A 626 -21.87 29.98 -1.13
CA ALA A 626 -21.92 30.61 0.20
C ALA A 626 -20.89 30.00 1.15
N ARG A 627 -20.75 28.65 1.13
CA ARG A 627 -19.76 27.92 1.93
C ARG A 627 -18.33 28.29 1.53
N TYR A 628 -17.98 28.20 0.25
CA TYR A 628 -16.64 28.55 -0.23
C TYR A 628 -16.31 30.04 -0.01
N THR A 629 -17.29 30.93 -0.07
CA THR A 629 -17.10 32.37 0.25
C THR A 629 -16.76 32.56 1.73
N ALA A 630 -17.39 31.80 2.64
CA ALA A 630 -17.08 31.86 4.06
C ALA A 630 -15.69 31.31 4.36
N GLU A 631 -15.32 30.17 3.75
CA GLU A 631 -14.01 29.55 3.88
C GLU A 631 -12.90 30.43 3.28
N MET A 632 -13.11 31.02 2.12
CA MET A 632 -12.20 31.97 1.49
C MET A 632 -11.90 33.20 2.39
N LYS A 633 -12.93 33.78 2.99
CA LYS A 633 -12.76 34.89 3.94
C LYS A 633 -11.98 34.45 5.19
N LYS A 634 -12.19 33.23 5.67
CA LYS A 634 -11.44 32.65 6.80
C LYS A 634 -9.98 32.43 6.44
N ALA A 635 -9.69 31.83 5.29
CA ALA A 635 -8.33 31.64 4.78
C ALA A 635 -7.59 32.98 4.61
N ALA A 636 -8.24 33.99 4.02
CA ALA A 636 -7.67 35.34 3.88
C ALA A 636 -7.34 36.00 5.24
N LYS A 637 -8.17 35.80 6.27
CA LYS A 637 -7.88 36.29 7.63
C LYS A 637 -6.68 35.60 8.27
N LEU A 638 -6.44 34.34 7.93
CA LEU A 638 -5.30 33.55 8.39
C LEU A 638 -4.04 33.76 7.52
N LEU A 639 -4.10 34.71 6.56
CA LEU A 639 -3.04 35.01 5.59
C LEU A 639 -2.66 33.84 4.66
N ASP A 640 -3.54 32.84 4.57
CA ASP A 640 -3.43 31.74 3.62
C ASP A 640 -3.97 32.18 2.26
N PHE A 641 -3.17 32.95 1.54
CA PHE A 641 -3.55 33.56 0.27
C PHE A 641 -3.66 32.54 -0.87
N GLU A 642 -2.93 31.43 -0.82
CA GLU A 642 -3.03 30.37 -1.83
C GLU A 642 -4.36 29.65 -1.73
N HIS A 643 -4.76 29.25 -0.53
CA HIS A 643 -6.06 28.62 -0.31
C HIS A 643 -7.22 29.59 -0.59
N ALA A 644 -7.06 30.86 -0.22
CA ALA A 644 -8.05 31.89 -0.55
C ALA A 644 -8.19 32.12 -2.07
N ALA A 645 -7.08 32.12 -2.82
CA ALA A 645 -7.08 32.22 -4.28
C ALA A 645 -7.74 30.99 -4.94
N TYR A 646 -7.42 29.79 -4.47
CA TYR A 646 -8.05 28.55 -4.92
C TYR A 646 -9.57 28.56 -4.73
N LEU A 647 -10.05 28.95 -3.55
CA LEU A 647 -11.49 29.05 -3.25
C LEU A 647 -12.18 30.12 -4.10
N ARG A 648 -11.51 31.25 -4.36
CA ARG A 648 -12.00 32.28 -5.27
C ARG A 648 -12.23 31.76 -6.69
N ASP A 649 -11.26 31.00 -7.21
CA ASP A 649 -11.32 30.45 -8.56
C ASP A 649 -12.43 29.37 -8.66
N ARG A 650 -12.63 28.58 -7.60
CA ARG A 650 -13.76 27.65 -7.47
C ARG A 650 -15.12 28.35 -7.41
N ILE A 651 -15.23 29.48 -6.72
CA ILE A 651 -16.47 30.30 -6.70
C ILE A 651 -16.78 30.78 -8.12
N LYS A 652 -15.76 31.23 -8.88
CA LYS A 652 -15.96 31.64 -10.27
C LYS A 652 -16.46 30.50 -11.16
N GLU A 653 -15.88 29.31 -11.04
CA GLU A 653 -16.32 28.13 -11.78
C GLU A 653 -17.78 27.74 -11.46
N LEU A 654 -18.25 27.97 -10.23
CA LEU A 654 -19.63 27.71 -9.82
C LEU A 654 -20.59 28.81 -10.27
N GLN A 655 -20.10 30.00 -10.58
CA GLN A 655 -20.91 31.14 -11.06
C GLN A 655 -21.09 31.15 -12.58
N GLU A 656 -20.14 30.56 -13.33
CA GLU A 656 -20.21 30.29 -14.77
C GLU A 656 -21.09 29.05 -15.08
#